data_8115140b2184c71d308dd2a121f48d42
#
_entry.id   8115140b2184c71d308dd2a121f48d42
#
_cell.length_a   1.000
_cell.length_b   1.000
_cell.length_c   1.000
_cell.angle_alpha   90.00
_cell.angle_beta   90.00
_cell.angle_gamma   90.00
#
_symmetry.space_group_name_H-M   'P 1'
#
loop_
_entity.id
_entity.type
_entity.pdbx_description
1 polymer ?
#
loop_
_entity_poly.entity_id
_entity_poly.type
_entity_poly.pdbx_seq_one_letter_code
_entity_poly.pdbx_strand_id
1 'polypeptide(L)'
;MKGQKKVRYTKNRRCNMKKKWWAASLAVAMVITSVPAIPAAVYAAEPMLIEAEDYSSYSGKLKVMTNNKNASGGKYVGDFDNLDCLSYKIQIEKAGNYQITLTVGTIQDGGIALLNCGGNVSEKISIPNTKNWNTYRDVTATLWLDEGEQVLTVSNMGATWNIDKLTLTYVDSEKTADEQQSYQKVHMENRWKSQRITEQNGSIAYADTGTEAYDTEASLWNLIPNEDGWYTIQNVSTGNYMILKGENQETVPSENGNVQEEGQWKIGNINGYLVFYNRKYPKCGLNVEYQSQYPGKVTATGDTLIKWYSAQWKLNTPAKEHTYEILGDRIEGTAGLAVSKDGKSITVSQQGEKKEWTLSQDVSGEPIFEAKNMPIMEAVYNLSIEESLLNINDGLYGKVFWTGTNWHKVWTRDTAMSVQYSLAWIFPEETKNSILEKIVGGTENPRVWEEDTGTGGSYPNSVDRIIMEIAGFELYKTTGDKEFLEKIYEISKNTLEQDYHVAYDEQSGLFKGETGGLDHRSKTYPDWMDEREQNSIYNITESKAANANIIFAQALQIMEESAEILGKDESEVKEWNRRYESLKKAINEHFWLEERKMYASWEYPQYMGSPVADKVDVIANGYALLSDVASESQKQQIMENYPLVIYGADTVWPQKNGRQASAIYHNRGVWPGWETAMMIGAKEN
;
A
#
# COMPACT_ATOMS: atom_id res chain seq x y z
N MET A 1 -21.29 -34.82 47.27
CA MET A 1 -19.98 -34.89 47.96
C MET A 1 -18.91 -34.69 46.90
N LYS A 2 -18.18 -33.58 47.02
CA LYS A 2 -16.76 -33.30 46.71
C LYS A 2 -16.24 -33.81 45.34
N GLY A 3 -15.60 -33.01 44.47
CA GLY A 3 -14.91 -31.77 44.74
C GLY A 3 -14.49 -31.12 43.41
N GLN A 4 -14.63 -29.82 43.41
CA GLN A 4 -14.13 -28.95 42.34
C GLN A 4 -12.61 -28.84 42.43
N LYS A 5 -11.87 -29.03 41.34
CA LYS A 5 -10.50 -28.57 41.22
C LYS A 5 -10.46 -27.29 40.38
N LYS A 6 -10.26 -26.17 41.08
CA LYS A 6 -9.83 -24.90 40.48
C LYS A 6 -8.40 -25.03 39.96
N VAL A 7 -8.21 -24.77 38.69
CA VAL A 7 -6.87 -24.53 38.14
C VAL A 7 -6.60 -23.01 38.18
N ARG A 8 -5.61 -22.63 38.95
CA ARG A 8 -5.09 -21.26 39.02
C ARG A 8 -4.18 -20.98 37.81
N TYR A 9 -4.52 -19.98 37.03
CA TYR A 9 -3.57 -19.38 36.10
C TYR A 9 -2.58 -18.51 36.85
N THR A 10 -1.32 -18.88 36.82
CA THR A 10 -0.21 -18.03 37.25
C THR A 10 0.27 -17.18 36.08
N LYS A 11 0.10 -15.86 36.22
CA LYS A 11 0.79 -14.82 35.43
C LYS A 11 2.29 -14.91 35.72
N ASN A 12 3.09 -14.77 34.67
CA ASN A 12 4.41 -14.14 34.57
C ASN A 12 5.42 -14.98 33.78
N ARG A 13 5.71 -14.53 32.58
CA ARG A 13 7.12 -14.48 32.11
C ARG A 13 7.28 -13.23 31.21
N ARG A 14 7.79 -12.17 31.81
CA ARG A 14 8.46 -11.08 31.09
C ARG A 14 9.76 -11.62 30.57
N CYS A 15 9.94 -11.59 29.26
CA CYS A 15 11.26 -11.83 28.65
C CYS A 15 12.03 -10.50 28.64
N ASN A 16 13.03 -10.41 29.53
CA ASN A 16 14.00 -9.31 29.54
C ASN A 16 15.13 -9.67 28.57
N MET A 17 15.17 -9.07 27.42
CA MET A 17 16.40 -9.09 26.59
C MET A 17 17.38 -8.05 27.09
N LYS A 18 18.45 -8.52 27.74
CA LYS A 18 19.62 -7.72 28.11
C LYS A 18 20.51 -7.55 26.88
N LYS A 19 20.63 -6.30 26.41
CA LYS A 19 21.69 -5.90 25.47
C LYS A 19 23.07 -6.10 26.12
N LYS A 20 23.91 -6.93 25.54
CA LYS A 20 25.36 -6.97 25.85
C LYS A 20 26.11 -6.15 24.81
N TRP A 21 26.66 -5.05 25.22
CA TRP A 21 27.67 -4.30 24.49
C TRP A 21 29.05 -4.97 24.72
N TRP A 22 29.76 -5.25 23.66
CA TRP A 22 31.22 -5.53 23.72
C TRP A 22 31.91 -4.41 22.94
N ALA A 23 32.64 -3.57 23.69
CA ALA A 23 33.60 -2.63 23.15
C ALA A 23 34.94 -3.35 22.98
N ALA A 24 35.46 -3.40 21.78
CA ALA A 24 36.85 -3.77 21.53
C ALA A 24 37.61 -2.51 21.18
N SER A 25 38.45 -2.05 22.11
CA SER A 25 39.42 -0.96 21.92
C SER A 25 40.65 -1.50 21.19
N LEU A 26 40.99 -0.94 20.05
CA LEU A 26 42.34 -1.06 19.47
C LEU A 26 42.98 0.34 19.52
N ALA A 27 43.95 0.47 20.41
CA ALA A 27 44.82 1.64 20.48
C ALA A 27 45.96 1.51 19.45
N VAL A 28 46.02 2.43 18.50
CA VAL A 28 47.23 2.70 17.72
C VAL A 28 47.71 4.10 18.08
N ALA A 29 48.82 4.18 18.78
CA ALA A 29 49.48 5.43 19.09
C ALA A 29 50.24 5.93 17.86
N MET A 30 49.85 7.10 17.32
CA MET A 30 50.73 7.94 16.51
C MET A 30 50.94 9.27 17.21
N VAL A 31 52.19 9.48 17.55
CA VAL A 31 52.71 10.76 18.06
C VAL A 31 52.78 11.75 16.90
N ILE A 32 51.98 12.78 16.94
CA ILE A 32 52.17 13.98 16.13
C ILE A 32 52.16 15.18 17.08
N THR A 33 53.21 15.95 16.93
CA THR A 33 53.56 17.15 17.70
C THR A 33 52.45 18.20 17.65
N SER A 34 52.04 18.63 18.84
CA SER A 34 51.06 19.67 19.07
C SER A 34 51.55 21.06 18.72
N VAL A 35 50.87 21.72 17.77
CA VAL A 35 50.79 23.16 17.72
C VAL A 35 49.48 23.54 18.47
N PRO A 36 49.49 24.42 19.45
CA PRO A 36 48.25 24.79 20.14
C PRO A 36 47.37 25.62 19.20
N ALA A 37 46.27 24.99 18.74
CA ALA A 37 45.18 25.71 18.14
C ALA A 37 44.45 26.44 19.27
N ILE A 38 44.35 27.74 19.13
CA ILE A 38 43.44 28.61 19.95
C ILE A 38 42.05 28.09 19.71
N PRO A 39 41.25 27.72 20.73
CA PRO A 39 39.88 27.33 20.54
C PRO A 39 39.12 28.56 19.99
N ALA A 40 38.62 28.45 18.75
CA ALA A 40 37.59 29.38 18.29
C ALA A 40 36.42 29.25 19.27
N ALA A 41 36.08 30.36 19.92
CA ALA A 41 34.90 30.41 20.77
C ALA A 41 33.69 30.08 19.88
N VAL A 42 33.10 28.93 20.13
CA VAL A 42 31.80 28.57 19.55
C VAL A 42 30.81 29.53 20.22
N TYR A 43 30.45 30.59 19.54
CA TYR A 43 29.28 31.35 19.87
C TYR A 43 28.08 30.44 19.58
N ALA A 44 27.56 29.78 20.62
CA ALA A 44 26.24 29.18 20.57
C ALA A 44 25.27 30.34 20.36
N ALA A 45 24.65 30.43 19.18
CA ALA A 45 23.55 31.34 18.96
C ALA A 45 22.48 31.05 20.02
N GLU A 46 21.93 32.09 20.66
CA GLU A 46 20.83 31.91 21.63
C GLU A 46 19.69 31.17 20.96
N PRO A 47 19.07 30.18 21.62
CA PRO A 47 17.94 29.45 21.08
C PRO A 47 16.78 30.39 20.73
N MET A 48 16.24 30.27 19.51
CA MET A 48 15.03 31.02 19.14
C MET A 48 13.81 30.36 19.73
N LEU A 49 13.10 31.10 20.61
CA LEU A 49 11.84 30.67 21.19
C LEU A 49 10.67 31.23 20.39
N ILE A 50 9.68 30.39 20.08
CA ILE A 50 8.44 30.79 19.40
C ILE A 50 7.28 30.22 20.21
N GLU A 51 6.38 31.06 20.67
CA GLU A 51 5.14 30.62 21.32
C GLU A 51 4.20 30.04 20.25
N ALA A 52 3.50 28.97 20.58
CA ALA A 52 2.69 28.24 19.58
C ALA A 52 1.55 29.10 19.01
N GLU A 53 1.04 30.06 19.77
CA GLU A 53 0.01 31.00 19.34
C GLU A 53 0.52 32.12 18.41
N ASP A 54 1.83 32.30 18.27
CA ASP A 54 2.44 33.33 17.40
C ASP A 54 2.57 32.92 15.95
N TYR A 55 1.72 31.99 15.51
CA TYR A 55 1.70 31.52 14.10
C TYR A 55 1.33 32.67 13.14
N SER A 56 1.96 32.67 11.98
CA SER A 56 1.67 33.64 10.90
C SER A 56 0.45 33.21 10.05
N SER A 57 0.21 31.91 9.96
CA SER A 57 -0.97 31.32 9.31
C SER A 57 -1.24 29.92 9.85
N TYR A 58 -2.46 29.42 9.67
CA TYR A 58 -2.84 28.09 10.07
C TYR A 58 -3.89 27.48 9.12
N SER A 59 -4.06 26.17 9.18
CA SER A 59 -5.19 25.48 8.60
C SER A 59 -5.76 24.46 9.57
N GLY A 60 -7.07 24.26 9.50
CA GLY A 60 -7.78 23.36 10.39
C GLY A 60 -8.72 24.06 11.37
N LYS A 61 -9.08 23.36 12.45
CA LYS A 61 -10.05 23.84 13.46
C LYS A 61 -9.40 24.18 14.80
N LEU A 62 -8.09 24.28 14.82
CA LEU A 62 -7.31 24.57 16.02
C LEU A 62 -7.74 25.88 16.71
N LYS A 63 -7.45 25.99 18.02
CA LYS A 63 -7.79 27.14 18.84
C LYS A 63 -6.66 27.52 19.76
N VAL A 64 -6.47 28.82 19.95
CA VAL A 64 -5.64 29.34 21.03
C VAL A 64 -6.41 29.22 22.36
N MET A 65 -5.87 28.44 23.25
CA MET A 65 -6.40 28.19 24.58
C MET A 65 -5.65 29.08 25.60
N THR A 66 -6.35 29.51 26.63
CA THR A 66 -5.81 30.41 27.68
C THR A 66 -5.97 29.80 29.06
N ASN A 67 -5.32 30.44 30.07
CA ASN A 67 -5.45 30.03 31.47
C ASN A 67 -4.84 28.67 31.84
N ASN A 68 -3.85 28.17 31.09
CA ASN A 68 -3.09 26.99 31.46
C ASN A 68 -1.79 27.39 32.18
N LYS A 69 -1.71 27.17 33.48
CA LYS A 69 -0.55 27.54 34.31
C LYS A 69 0.74 26.77 33.94
N ASN A 70 0.62 25.68 33.22
CA ASN A 70 1.74 24.87 32.81
C ASN A 70 2.24 25.21 31.38
N ALA A 71 1.48 26.04 30.66
CA ALA A 71 1.88 26.54 29.35
C ALA A 71 2.70 27.83 29.46
N SER A 72 3.62 28.06 28.56
CA SER A 72 4.39 29.25 28.40
C SER A 72 3.44 30.45 28.20
N GLY A 73 3.63 31.54 28.92
CA GLY A 73 2.70 32.68 28.86
C GLY A 73 1.24 32.35 29.24
N GLY A 74 0.94 31.15 29.71
CA GLY A 74 -0.41 30.72 30.07
C GLY A 74 -1.31 30.39 28.87
N LYS A 75 -0.78 30.35 27.67
CA LYS A 75 -1.48 30.04 26.41
C LYS A 75 -0.85 28.86 25.70
N TYR A 76 -1.63 28.23 24.82
CA TYR A 76 -1.18 27.15 23.96
C TYR A 76 -2.16 26.98 22.80
N VAL A 77 -1.76 26.26 21.74
CA VAL A 77 -2.68 25.85 20.67
C VAL A 77 -3.22 24.48 20.99
N GLY A 78 -4.54 24.39 21.11
CA GLY A 78 -5.29 23.16 21.33
C GLY A 78 -6.19 22.83 20.16
N ASP A 79 -6.87 21.67 20.25
CA ASP A 79 -7.69 21.12 19.18
C ASP A 79 -6.87 20.98 17.88
N PHE A 80 -5.58 20.65 18.02
CA PHE A 80 -4.68 20.45 16.89
C PHE A 80 -4.87 19.03 16.36
N ASP A 81 -5.82 18.90 15.45
CA ASP A 81 -6.32 17.63 14.95
C ASP A 81 -5.50 17.12 13.76
N ASN A 82 -5.76 15.86 13.39
CA ASN A 82 -5.13 15.28 12.22
C ASN A 82 -5.33 16.15 10.98
N LEU A 83 -4.24 16.42 10.28
CA LEU A 83 -4.15 17.28 9.11
C LEU A 83 -4.22 18.80 9.39
N ASP A 84 -4.24 19.25 10.63
CA ASP A 84 -4.07 20.65 10.94
C ASP A 84 -2.60 21.09 10.82
N CYS A 85 -2.37 22.38 10.54
CA CYS A 85 -1.04 22.97 10.44
C CYS A 85 -0.96 24.34 11.10
N LEU A 86 0.24 24.61 11.59
CA LEU A 86 0.70 25.95 12.04
C LEU A 86 1.92 26.36 11.22
N SER A 87 1.94 27.59 10.71
CA SER A 87 3.09 28.12 9.98
C SER A 87 3.62 29.35 10.67
N TYR A 88 4.94 29.41 10.84
CA TYR A 88 5.66 30.48 11.54
C TYR A 88 6.64 31.14 10.59
N LYS A 89 6.61 32.46 10.48
CA LYS A 89 7.70 33.23 9.84
C LYS A 89 8.87 33.31 10.81
N ILE A 90 10.00 32.83 10.37
CA ILE A 90 11.24 32.82 11.16
C ILE A 90 12.37 33.52 10.39
N GLN A 91 13.27 34.18 11.10
CA GLN A 91 14.47 34.75 10.53
C GLN A 91 15.67 33.91 10.96
N ILE A 92 16.32 33.27 10.02
CA ILE A 92 17.51 32.44 10.23
C ILE A 92 18.75 33.27 9.95
N GLU A 93 19.59 33.46 10.95
CA GLU A 93 20.80 34.27 10.85
C GLU A 93 21.97 33.53 10.17
N LYS A 94 21.96 32.21 10.23
CA LYS A 94 23.02 31.35 9.70
C LYS A 94 22.44 30.04 9.22
N ALA A 95 22.73 29.68 7.97
CA ALA A 95 22.34 28.36 7.44
C ALA A 95 23.00 27.24 8.23
N GLY A 96 22.25 26.15 8.51
CA GLY A 96 22.75 24.97 9.21
C GLY A 96 21.66 24.04 9.73
N ASN A 97 22.11 23.00 10.42
CA ASN A 97 21.26 22.10 11.13
C ASN A 97 20.73 22.77 12.42
N TYR A 98 19.43 22.78 12.56
CA TYR A 98 18.75 23.24 13.77
C TYR A 98 18.01 22.11 14.44
N GLN A 99 18.24 21.89 15.71
CA GLN A 99 17.38 21.08 16.54
C GLN A 99 16.11 21.88 16.86
N ILE A 100 14.98 21.38 16.38
CA ILE A 100 13.67 21.97 16.65
C ILE A 100 12.99 21.16 17.72
N THR A 101 12.69 21.77 18.84
CA THR A 101 12.01 21.18 19.99
C THR A 101 10.58 21.67 20.01
N LEU A 102 9.62 20.75 20.01
CA LEU A 102 8.20 21.03 20.22
C LEU A 102 7.82 20.65 21.65
N THR A 103 7.22 21.56 22.40
CA THR A 103 6.67 21.30 23.74
C THR A 103 5.19 20.96 23.59
N VAL A 104 4.83 19.68 23.79
CA VAL A 104 3.54 19.10 23.39
C VAL A 104 2.85 18.34 24.52
N GLY A 105 1.51 18.25 24.46
CA GLY A 105 0.70 17.51 25.44
C GLY A 105 -0.50 16.81 24.81
N THR A 106 -0.79 15.58 25.23
CA THR A 106 -1.96 14.81 24.76
C THR A 106 -2.31 13.67 25.73
N ILE A 107 -3.57 13.28 25.75
CA ILE A 107 -4.01 12.04 26.41
C ILE A 107 -4.21 10.89 25.42
N GLN A 108 -4.03 11.14 24.13
CA GLN A 108 -4.22 10.17 23.07
C GLN A 108 -2.89 9.50 22.72
N ASP A 109 -2.96 8.26 22.25
CA ASP A 109 -1.85 7.56 21.64
C ASP A 109 -1.87 7.78 20.11
N GLY A 110 -0.71 7.70 19.46
CA GLY A 110 -0.61 7.83 18.00
C GLY A 110 -0.55 9.27 17.49
N GLY A 111 -0.24 10.26 18.33
CA GLY A 111 0.09 11.61 17.88
C GLY A 111 1.39 11.63 17.07
N ILE A 112 1.40 12.36 15.96
CA ILE A 112 2.55 12.48 15.05
C ILE A 112 2.67 13.93 14.61
N ALA A 113 3.86 14.52 14.75
CA ALA A 113 4.20 15.79 14.13
C ALA A 113 5.12 15.62 12.94
N LEU A 114 5.02 16.52 11.98
CA LEU A 114 5.92 16.67 10.84
C LEU A 114 6.30 18.14 10.70
N LEU A 115 7.60 18.41 10.52
CA LEU A 115 8.12 19.75 10.28
C LEU A 115 8.48 19.93 8.82
N ASN A 116 8.24 21.12 8.28
CA ASN A 116 8.69 21.50 6.95
C ASN A 116 9.19 22.95 6.96
N CYS A 117 10.35 23.20 6.37
CA CYS A 117 10.88 24.53 6.16
C CYS A 117 11.64 24.60 4.85
N GLY A 118 11.16 25.42 3.91
CA GLY A 118 11.81 25.59 2.61
C GLY A 118 11.96 24.29 1.80
N GLY A 119 11.08 23.31 2.01
CA GLY A 119 11.16 21.97 1.38
C GLY A 119 12.01 20.95 2.15
N ASN A 120 12.74 21.34 3.19
CA ASN A 120 13.33 20.39 4.13
C ASN A 120 12.22 19.86 5.03
N VAL A 121 12.05 18.55 5.06
CA VAL A 121 10.99 17.87 5.83
C VAL A 121 11.64 16.95 6.86
N SER A 122 11.17 17.00 8.10
CA SER A 122 11.67 16.14 9.17
C SER A 122 11.20 14.68 8.99
N GLU A 123 11.85 13.78 9.67
CA GLU A 123 11.25 12.48 9.97
C GLU A 123 9.97 12.66 10.83
N LYS A 124 9.17 11.61 10.92
CA LYS A 124 8.01 11.60 11.80
C LYS A 124 8.42 11.75 13.27
N ILE A 125 7.87 12.73 13.93
CA ILE A 125 8.06 12.96 15.36
C ILE A 125 6.89 12.33 16.11
N SER A 126 7.13 11.27 16.87
CA SER A 126 6.11 10.65 17.70
C SER A 126 5.78 11.54 18.89
N ILE A 127 4.51 11.87 19.08
CA ILE A 127 4.02 12.64 20.23
C ILE A 127 3.63 11.65 21.35
N PRO A 128 4.31 11.69 22.49
CA PRO A 128 4.04 10.76 23.59
C PRO A 128 2.76 11.13 24.34
N ASN A 129 1.98 10.14 24.74
CA ASN A 129 0.84 10.33 25.62
C ASN A 129 1.32 10.85 26.99
N THR A 130 0.96 12.08 27.33
CA THR A 130 1.34 12.75 28.58
C THR A 130 0.39 12.47 29.74
N LYS A 131 -0.67 11.69 29.51
CA LYS A 131 -1.73 11.34 30.47
C LYS A 131 -2.63 12.49 30.90
N ASN A 132 -2.31 13.71 30.50
CA ASN A 132 -3.10 14.91 30.82
C ASN A 132 -2.84 15.98 29.75
N TRP A 133 -3.88 16.62 29.23
CA TRP A 133 -3.81 17.69 28.25
C TRP A 133 -2.95 18.90 28.67
N ASN A 134 -2.78 19.12 29.96
CA ASN A 134 -2.03 20.22 30.54
C ASN A 134 -0.63 19.80 31.01
N THR A 135 -0.19 18.62 30.72
CA THR A 135 1.17 18.14 30.98
C THR A 135 1.92 18.11 29.66
N TYR A 136 3.02 18.83 29.60
CA TYR A 136 3.83 18.96 28.40
C TYR A 136 5.09 18.11 28.47
N ARG A 137 5.55 17.66 27.32
CA ARG A 137 6.85 17.02 27.09
C ARG A 137 7.47 17.56 25.82
N ASP A 138 8.79 17.64 25.83
CA ASP A 138 9.56 18.03 24.67
C ASP A 138 9.79 16.82 23.76
N VAL A 139 9.61 17.06 22.47
CA VAL A 139 9.98 16.16 21.37
C VAL A 139 10.82 16.94 20.37
N THR A 140 11.80 16.29 19.74
CA THR A 140 12.78 17.00 18.91
C THR A 140 12.94 16.35 17.53
N ALA A 141 13.27 17.18 16.54
CA ALA A 141 13.81 16.77 15.26
C ALA A 141 14.90 17.73 14.84
N THR A 142 15.82 17.26 14.00
CA THR A 142 16.84 18.12 13.36
C THR A 142 16.39 18.41 11.94
N LEU A 143 16.50 19.69 11.54
CA LEU A 143 16.13 20.14 10.22
C LEU A 143 17.19 21.14 9.71
N TRP A 144 17.57 21.03 8.46
CA TRP A 144 18.40 22.05 7.82
C TRP A 144 17.56 23.28 7.51
N LEU A 145 18.03 24.47 7.96
CA LEU A 145 17.40 25.75 7.69
C LEU A 145 18.40 26.64 6.89
N ASP A 146 17.92 27.22 5.80
CA ASP A 146 18.72 28.15 5.01
C ASP A 146 18.70 29.54 5.69
N GLU A 147 19.72 30.38 5.44
CA GLU A 147 19.81 31.74 5.95
C GLU A 147 18.72 32.62 5.32
N GLY A 148 18.18 33.55 6.08
CA GLY A 148 17.17 34.51 5.64
C GLY A 148 15.78 34.28 6.25
N GLU A 149 14.78 34.94 5.65
CA GLU A 149 13.38 34.74 6.07
C GLU A 149 12.88 33.38 5.57
N GLN A 150 12.39 32.57 6.51
CA GLN A 150 11.88 31.22 6.26
C GLN A 150 10.45 31.08 6.79
N VAL A 151 9.75 30.05 6.31
CA VAL A 151 8.44 29.64 6.88
C VAL A 151 8.55 28.21 7.40
N LEU A 152 8.54 28.08 8.72
CA LEU A 152 8.49 26.78 9.39
C LEU A 152 7.05 26.34 9.56
N THR A 153 6.69 25.19 9.04
CA THR A 153 5.35 24.61 9.19
C THR A 153 5.40 23.38 10.09
N VAL A 154 4.53 23.35 11.08
CA VAL A 154 4.27 22.20 11.97
C VAL A 154 2.94 21.59 11.56
N SER A 155 2.91 20.32 11.22
CA SER A 155 1.71 19.59 10.81
C SER A 155 1.41 18.44 11.76
N ASN A 156 0.15 18.26 12.13
CA ASN A 156 -0.31 17.05 12.81
C ASN A 156 -0.68 15.97 11.79
N MET A 157 -0.06 14.81 11.89
CA MET A 157 -0.26 13.65 10.99
C MET A 157 -0.85 12.44 11.73
N GLY A 158 -1.38 12.63 12.94
CA GLY A 158 -1.87 11.56 13.81
C GLY A 158 -3.02 11.98 14.71
N ALA A 159 -3.11 11.38 15.89
CA ALA A 159 -4.11 11.75 16.89
C ALA A 159 -3.96 13.20 17.36
N THR A 160 -5.01 13.76 17.97
CA THR A 160 -5.04 15.15 18.50
C THR A 160 -4.01 15.38 19.61
N TRP A 161 -3.31 16.50 19.55
CA TRP A 161 -2.39 16.96 20.60
C TRP A 161 -2.37 18.50 20.71
N ASN A 162 -1.87 18.98 21.82
CA ASN A 162 -1.69 20.41 22.08
C ASN A 162 -0.21 20.78 21.90
N ILE A 163 0.05 22.00 21.47
CA ILE A 163 1.40 22.56 21.38
C ILE A 163 1.48 23.87 22.19
N ASP A 164 2.51 23.95 23.01
CA ASP A 164 2.79 25.10 23.88
C ASP A 164 3.76 26.08 23.19
N LYS A 165 4.90 25.56 22.74
CA LYS A 165 5.94 26.37 22.10
C LYS A 165 6.89 25.54 21.25
N LEU A 166 7.71 26.25 20.47
CA LEU A 166 8.82 25.71 19.71
C LEU A 166 10.13 26.38 20.16
N THR A 167 11.22 25.62 20.14
CA THR A 167 12.56 26.16 20.35
C THR A 167 13.47 25.69 19.24
N LEU A 168 14.16 26.59 18.56
CA LEU A 168 15.12 26.29 17.50
C LEU A 168 16.53 26.55 18.01
N THR A 169 17.36 25.53 18.05
CA THR A 169 18.75 25.60 18.50
C THR A 169 19.68 25.23 17.37
N TYR A 170 20.60 26.13 16.98
CA TYR A 170 21.62 25.84 15.99
C TYR A 170 22.53 24.70 16.49
N VAL A 171 22.79 23.72 15.64
CA VAL A 171 23.63 22.57 15.95
C VAL A 171 25.00 22.71 15.28
N ASP A 172 25.00 22.73 13.95
CA ASP A 172 26.22 22.79 13.14
C ASP A 172 25.93 23.28 11.71
N SER A 173 26.99 23.50 10.93
CA SER A 173 26.90 23.85 9.51
C SER A 173 27.29 22.69 8.57
N GLU A 174 27.44 21.49 9.12
CA GLU A 174 27.72 20.32 8.32
C GLU A 174 26.42 19.83 7.69
N LYS A 175 26.14 20.32 6.48
CA LYS A 175 25.12 19.73 5.65
C LYS A 175 25.59 18.31 5.36
N THR A 176 24.93 17.31 5.94
CA THR A 176 25.04 15.93 5.45
C THR A 176 24.72 16.04 3.96
N ALA A 177 25.73 15.85 3.12
CA ALA A 177 25.53 15.77 1.70
C ALA A 177 24.68 14.53 1.47
N ASP A 178 23.36 14.72 1.40
CA ASP A 178 22.57 13.83 0.59
C ASP A 178 23.22 13.91 -0.78
N GLU A 179 23.85 12.82 -1.24
CA GLU A 179 24.33 12.74 -2.62
C GLU A 179 23.10 13.04 -3.45
N GLN A 180 23.09 14.23 -4.09
CA GLN A 180 21.97 14.65 -4.91
C GLN A 180 21.82 13.65 -6.05
N GLN A 181 20.84 12.77 -5.91
CA GLN A 181 20.56 11.74 -6.90
C GLN A 181 19.96 12.41 -8.15
N SER A 182 20.59 12.25 -9.30
CA SER A 182 20.00 12.57 -10.59
C SER A 182 18.99 11.48 -10.97
N TYR A 183 17.78 11.87 -11.36
CA TYR A 183 16.77 10.95 -11.86
C TYR A 183 16.59 11.16 -13.35
N GLN A 184 16.82 10.10 -14.13
CA GLN A 184 16.74 10.14 -15.59
C GLN A 184 15.58 9.29 -16.09
N LYS A 185 14.80 9.82 -17.05
CA LYS A 185 13.69 9.13 -17.70
C LYS A 185 12.72 8.47 -16.71
N VAL A 186 12.23 9.25 -15.75
CA VAL A 186 11.28 8.77 -14.75
C VAL A 186 9.87 9.27 -15.02
N HIS A 187 8.87 8.46 -14.73
CA HIS A 187 7.50 8.93 -14.60
C HIS A 187 7.30 9.54 -13.22
N MET A 188 6.72 10.72 -13.16
CA MET A 188 6.26 11.34 -11.91
C MET A 188 4.80 10.94 -11.69
N GLU A 189 4.60 9.92 -10.84
CA GLU A 189 3.28 9.33 -10.60
C GLU A 189 2.67 9.81 -9.28
N ASN A 190 1.44 10.28 -9.34
CA ASN A 190 0.73 10.84 -8.20
C ASN A 190 0.13 9.76 -7.29
N ARG A 191 0.32 9.87 -5.97
CA ARG A 191 -0.21 8.93 -4.98
C ARG A 191 -1.73 8.86 -4.95
N TRP A 192 -2.44 9.96 -5.26
CA TRP A 192 -3.89 10.05 -5.12
C TRP A 192 -4.66 9.21 -6.13
N LYS A 193 -4.28 9.31 -7.42
CA LYS A 193 -4.99 8.67 -8.54
C LYS A 193 -4.07 7.89 -9.47
N SER A 194 -2.82 7.70 -9.09
CA SER A 194 -1.78 7.14 -9.98
C SER A 194 -1.64 7.85 -11.31
N GLN A 195 -2.00 9.14 -11.36
CA GLN A 195 -1.86 9.96 -12.54
C GLN A 195 -0.40 10.31 -12.79
N ARG A 196 0.04 10.32 -14.03
CA ARG A 196 1.40 10.71 -14.41
C ARG A 196 1.42 12.10 -15.03
N ILE A 197 2.44 12.88 -14.69
CA ILE A 197 2.66 14.18 -15.32
C ILE A 197 3.10 13.94 -16.75
N THR A 198 2.50 14.66 -17.70
CA THR A 198 2.84 14.60 -19.12
C THR A 198 2.87 15.99 -19.73
N GLU A 199 3.68 16.20 -20.76
CA GLU A 199 3.65 17.41 -21.57
C GLU A 199 2.98 17.12 -22.91
N GLN A 200 1.82 17.74 -23.14
CA GLN A 200 1.04 17.56 -24.36
C GLN A 200 0.58 18.90 -24.92
N ASN A 201 0.70 19.09 -26.23
CA ASN A 201 0.23 20.27 -26.96
C ASN A 201 0.70 21.59 -26.32
N GLY A 202 1.96 21.66 -25.88
CA GLY A 202 2.56 22.84 -25.23
C GLY A 202 1.99 23.13 -23.85
N SER A 203 1.52 22.11 -23.13
CA SER A 203 0.93 22.25 -21.80
C SER A 203 1.36 21.09 -20.89
N ILE A 204 1.62 21.41 -19.62
CA ILE A 204 1.84 20.38 -18.59
C ILE A 204 0.47 19.97 -18.00
N ALA A 205 0.18 18.70 -18.15
CA ALA A 205 -1.07 18.07 -17.75
C ALA A 205 -0.80 16.79 -16.96
N TYR A 206 -1.83 16.13 -16.53
CA TYR A 206 -1.74 14.75 -16.04
C TYR A 206 -2.47 13.80 -16.99
N ALA A 207 -2.01 12.58 -17.06
CA ALA A 207 -2.65 11.47 -17.74
C ALA A 207 -3.17 10.45 -16.74
N ASP A 208 -4.40 9.99 -16.93
CA ASP A 208 -4.99 8.91 -16.15
C ASP A 208 -4.46 7.55 -16.62
N THR A 209 -4.42 6.57 -15.71
CA THR A 209 -4.05 5.18 -16.02
C THR A 209 -4.89 4.64 -17.18
N GLY A 210 -4.22 3.96 -18.12
CA GLY A 210 -4.88 3.38 -19.30
C GLY A 210 -5.17 4.35 -20.43
N THR A 211 -4.83 5.64 -20.32
CA THR A 211 -4.89 6.56 -21.45
C THR A 211 -3.62 6.46 -22.30
N GLU A 212 -3.73 6.76 -23.61
CA GLU A 212 -2.59 6.77 -24.54
C GLU A 212 -1.42 7.64 -24.04
N ALA A 213 -1.72 8.72 -23.32
CA ALA A 213 -0.72 9.65 -22.82
C ALA A 213 0.03 9.17 -21.57
N TYR A 214 -0.48 8.12 -20.92
CA TYR A 214 0.01 7.68 -19.60
C TYR A 214 1.43 7.11 -19.64
N ASP A 215 1.78 6.36 -20.68
CA ASP A 215 3.06 5.67 -20.83
C ASP A 215 3.73 6.00 -22.15
N THR A 216 4.08 7.27 -22.32
CA THR A 216 4.75 7.81 -23.52
C THR A 216 6.02 8.54 -23.12
N GLU A 217 6.90 8.86 -24.10
CA GLU A 217 8.06 9.73 -23.85
C GLU A 217 7.66 11.11 -23.29
N ALA A 218 6.47 11.60 -23.64
CA ALA A 218 5.93 12.86 -23.10
C ALA A 218 5.61 12.80 -21.59
N SER A 219 5.47 11.61 -21.00
CA SER A 219 5.30 11.42 -19.57
C SER A 219 6.60 11.10 -18.81
N LEU A 220 7.74 11.10 -19.51
CA LEU A 220 9.07 10.91 -18.92
C LEU A 220 9.74 12.22 -18.60
N TRP A 221 10.38 12.28 -17.45
CA TRP A 221 11.04 13.48 -16.93
C TRP A 221 12.44 13.18 -16.43
N ASN A 222 13.35 14.13 -16.63
CA ASN A 222 14.66 14.16 -15.99
C ASN A 222 14.61 15.16 -14.83
N LEU A 223 15.00 14.74 -13.64
CA LEU A 223 15.20 15.62 -12.49
C LEU A 223 16.69 15.85 -12.36
N ILE A 224 17.12 17.04 -12.73
CA ILE A 224 18.52 17.43 -12.86
C ILE A 224 18.92 18.23 -11.62
N PRO A 225 19.84 17.73 -10.79
CA PRO A 225 20.26 18.43 -9.59
C PRO A 225 21.08 19.68 -9.94
N ASN A 226 20.86 20.76 -9.17
CA ASN A 226 21.64 21.99 -9.20
C ASN A 226 22.69 21.97 -8.07
N GLU A 227 23.67 22.86 -8.12
CA GLU A 227 24.77 22.91 -7.14
C GLU A 227 24.31 23.16 -5.67
N ASP A 228 23.16 23.79 -5.47
CA ASP A 228 22.65 24.23 -4.15
C ASP A 228 21.47 23.41 -3.60
N GLY A 229 21.29 22.19 -4.08
CA GLY A 229 20.28 21.27 -3.53
C GLY A 229 18.90 21.36 -4.16
N TRP A 230 18.75 22.15 -5.21
CA TRP A 230 17.53 22.26 -6.00
C TRP A 230 17.61 21.41 -7.26
N TYR A 231 16.45 21.13 -7.85
CA TYR A 231 16.32 20.37 -9.09
C TYR A 231 15.63 21.21 -10.16
N THR A 232 16.03 21.03 -11.41
CA THR A 232 15.21 21.38 -12.56
C THR A 232 14.55 20.13 -13.09
N ILE A 233 13.30 20.24 -13.55
CA ILE A 233 12.50 19.12 -14.06
C ILE A 233 12.33 19.33 -15.56
N GLN A 234 12.93 18.45 -16.38
CA GLN A 234 12.97 18.55 -17.84
C GLN A 234 12.17 17.39 -18.46
N ASN A 235 11.28 17.68 -19.38
CA ASN A 235 10.58 16.67 -20.16
C ASN A 235 11.52 15.98 -21.16
N VAL A 236 11.46 14.66 -21.26
CA VAL A 236 12.34 13.87 -22.13
C VAL A 236 12.01 14.06 -23.62
N SER A 237 10.73 14.13 -23.96
CA SER A 237 10.26 14.23 -25.36
C SER A 237 10.51 15.60 -25.97
N THR A 238 10.24 16.68 -25.22
CA THR A 238 10.28 18.04 -25.73
C THR A 238 11.55 18.78 -25.37
N GLY A 239 12.27 18.37 -24.33
CA GLY A 239 13.40 19.10 -23.74
C GLY A 239 13.00 20.33 -22.93
N ASN A 240 11.71 20.62 -22.78
CA ASN A 240 11.19 21.74 -22.03
C ASN A 240 11.31 21.54 -20.52
N TYR A 241 11.42 22.64 -19.78
CA TYR A 241 11.48 22.63 -18.33
C TYR A 241 10.13 22.98 -17.70
N MET A 242 9.79 22.32 -16.59
CA MET A 242 8.60 22.62 -15.81
C MET A 242 8.81 23.86 -14.95
N ILE A 243 8.06 24.93 -15.20
CA ILE A 243 8.07 26.14 -14.40
C ILE A 243 6.70 26.42 -13.79
N LEU A 244 6.68 27.04 -12.60
CA LEU A 244 5.45 27.48 -11.95
C LEU A 244 5.12 28.90 -12.39
N LYS A 245 3.94 29.11 -12.97
CA LYS A 245 3.50 30.38 -13.52
C LYS A 245 3.30 31.47 -12.46
N GLY A 246 2.89 31.06 -11.27
CA GLY A 246 2.66 31.93 -10.12
C GLY A 246 2.19 31.16 -8.90
N GLU A 247 2.13 31.84 -7.74
CA GLU A 247 1.64 31.22 -6.51
C GLU A 247 0.20 30.71 -6.70
N ASN A 248 -0.05 29.45 -6.33
CA ASN A 248 -1.33 28.76 -6.49
C ASN A 248 -1.83 28.66 -7.95
N GLN A 249 -0.91 28.60 -8.91
CA GLN A 249 -1.24 28.51 -10.34
C GLN A 249 -0.78 27.19 -10.96
N GLU A 250 -1.02 27.07 -12.26
CA GLU A 250 -0.58 25.93 -13.08
C GLU A 250 0.93 25.94 -13.33
N THR A 251 1.50 24.77 -13.54
CA THR A 251 2.83 24.61 -14.14
C THR A 251 2.72 24.69 -15.66
N VAL A 252 3.73 25.25 -16.29
CA VAL A 252 3.81 25.40 -17.75
C VAL A 252 5.19 25.00 -18.27
N PRO A 253 5.30 24.58 -19.54
CA PRO A 253 6.59 24.27 -20.14
C PRO A 253 7.36 25.56 -20.50
N SER A 254 8.69 25.51 -20.43
CA SER A 254 9.60 26.57 -20.83
C SER A 254 10.74 26.01 -21.67
N GLU A 255 10.95 26.56 -22.85
CA GLU A 255 12.05 26.20 -23.74
C GLU A 255 13.40 26.78 -23.29
N ASN A 256 13.40 27.70 -22.33
CA ASN A 256 14.61 28.38 -21.86
C ASN A 256 15.39 27.48 -20.89
N GLY A 257 16.58 27.03 -21.33
CA GLY A 257 17.47 26.20 -20.50
C GLY A 257 18.09 26.94 -19.30
N ASN A 258 18.01 28.27 -19.22
CA ASN A 258 18.39 29.04 -18.04
C ASN A 258 17.16 29.21 -17.13
N VAL A 259 16.82 28.14 -16.41
CA VAL A 259 15.64 28.08 -15.56
C VAL A 259 15.87 28.89 -14.28
N GLN A 260 15.06 29.92 -14.09
CA GLN A 260 15.10 30.76 -12.89
C GLN A 260 14.39 30.07 -11.72
N GLU A 261 14.26 30.71 -10.56
CA GLU A 261 13.71 30.14 -9.33
C GLU A 261 12.30 29.54 -9.48
N GLU A 262 11.47 30.03 -10.40
CA GLU A 262 10.14 29.48 -10.70
C GLU A 262 10.16 28.08 -11.30
N GLY A 263 11.29 27.66 -11.85
CA GLY A 263 11.49 26.31 -12.40
C GLY A 263 12.45 25.44 -11.57
N GLN A 264 12.79 25.90 -10.37
CA GLN A 264 13.65 25.16 -9.45
C GLN A 264 12.80 24.56 -8.31
N TRP A 265 13.03 23.28 -8.05
CA TRP A 265 12.20 22.49 -7.15
C TRP A 265 13.07 21.79 -6.11
N LYS A 266 12.64 21.80 -4.86
CA LYS A 266 13.25 21.02 -3.79
C LYS A 266 12.42 19.76 -3.56
N ILE A 267 13.11 18.64 -3.37
CA ILE A 267 12.48 17.34 -3.14
C ILE A 267 12.54 17.04 -1.66
N GLY A 268 11.39 16.85 -1.05
CA GLY A 268 11.25 16.30 0.31
C GLY A 268 10.65 14.90 0.26
N ASN A 269 10.72 14.16 1.36
CA ASN A 269 10.15 12.81 1.50
C ASN A 269 9.11 12.78 2.62
N ILE A 270 7.94 12.20 2.35
CA ILE A 270 6.87 11.98 3.32
C ILE A 270 6.40 10.53 3.22
N ASN A 271 6.79 9.70 4.17
CA ASN A 271 6.39 8.29 4.21
C ASN A 271 6.73 7.49 2.94
N GLY A 272 7.90 7.74 2.35
CA GLY A 272 8.33 7.10 1.12
C GLY A 272 7.74 7.69 -0.17
N TYR A 273 7.04 8.83 -0.06
CA TYR A 273 6.57 9.60 -1.20
C TYR A 273 7.29 10.93 -1.28
N LEU A 274 7.64 11.35 -2.49
CA LEU A 274 8.27 12.63 -2.73
C LEU A 274 7.25 13.76 -2.74
N VAL A 275 7.69 14.92 -2.26
CA VAL A 275 6.98 16.19 -2.38
C VAL A 275 7.91 17.21 -3.02
N PHE A 276 7.38 18.07 -3.89
CA PHE A 276 8.16 19.02 -4.67
C PHE A 276 7.74 20.44 -4.30
N TYR A 277 8.67 21.22 -3.77
CA TYR A 277 8.45 22.62 -3.38
C TYR A 277 9.14 23.54 -4.37
N ASN A 278 8.43 24.60 -4.78
CA ASN A 278 8.97 25.58 -5.71
C ASN A 278 9.90 26.58 -5.00
N ARG A 279 11.05 26.93 -5.59
CA ARG A 279 12.02 27.85 -4.99
C ARG A 279 11.49 29.26 -4.85
N LYS A 280 10.86 29.80 -5.89
CA LYS A 280 10.31 31.16 -5.90
C LYS A 280 9.06 31.29 -5.01
N TYR A 281 8.29 30.21 -4.89
CA TYR A 281 7.04 30.15 -4.11
C TYR A 281 7.14 29.00 -3.11
N PRO A 282 7.93 29.14 -2.03
CA PRO A 282 8.34 28.02 -1.16
C PRO A 282 7.20 27.39 -0.36
N LYS A 283 6.03 28.00 -0.35
CA LYS A 283 4.81 27.43 0.22
C LYS A 283 4.08 26.49 -0.76
N CYS A 284 4.40 26.57 -2.05
CA CYS A 284 3.67 25.85 -3.09
C CYS A 284 4.27 24.47 -3.35
N GLY A 285 3.47 23.43 -3.08
CA GLY A 285 3.76 22.04 -3.40
C GLY A 285 3.09 21.60 -4.69
N LEU A 286 3.83 20.88 -5.54
CA LEU A 286 3.34 20.32 -6.81
C LEU A 286 2.18 19.34 -6.56
N ASN A 287 1.03 19.52 -7.22
CA ASN A 287 -0.17 18.68 -7.00
C ASN A 287 -1.12 18.67 -8.20
N VAL A 288 -2.18 17.85 -8.11
CA VAL A 288 -3.21 17.67 -9.15
C VAL A 288 -4.64 17.91 -8.64
N GLU A 289 -4.84 18.58 -7.50
CA GLU A 289 -6.16 18.64 -6.86
C GLU A 289 -7.08 19.75 -7.38
N TYR A 290 -6.53 20.90 -7.77
CA TYR A 290 -7.36 22.06 -8.15
C TYR A 290 -8.00 21.93 -9.52
N GLN A 291 -8.71 20.82 -9.76
CA GLN A 291 -9.27 20.46 -11.04
C GLN A 291 -10.44 21.36 -11.48
N SER A 292 -11.19 21.91 -10.53
CA SER A 292 -12.30 22.85 -10.83
C SER A 292 -11.79 24.18 -11.40
N GLN A 293 -10.61 24.62 -10.97
CA GLN A 293 -9.99 25.87 -11.40
C GLN A 293 -9.03 25.66 -12.59
N TYR A 294 -8.31 24.53 -12.58
CA TYR A 294 -7.31 24.17 -13.59
C TYR A 294 -7.56 22.74 -14.11
N PRO A 295 -8.65 22.49 -14.85
CA PRO A 295 -9.01 21.15 -15.29
C PRO A 295 -7.93 20.53 -16.17
N GLY A 296 -7.51 19.32 -15.81
CA GLY A 296 -6.49 18.57 -16.53
C GLY A 296 -5.05 19.04 -16.32
N LYS A 297 -4.81 20.05 -15.48
CA LYS A 297 -3.49 20.66 -15.27
C LYS A 297 -2.79 20.20 -14.01
N VAL A 298 -1.48 20.26 -14.04
CA VAL A 298 -0.64 20.15 -12.86
C VAL A 298 -0.42 21.54 -12.28
N THR A 299 -0.65 21.69 -10.99
CA THR A 299 -0.56 22.97 -10.26
C THR A 299 0.49 22.88 -9.17
N ALA A 300 0.90 24.03 -8.61
CA ALA A 300 1.56 24.03 -7.32
C ALA A 300 0.88 25.04 -6.39
N THR A 301 0.46 24.57 -5.24
CA THR A 301 -0.38 25.32 -4.32
C THR A 301 0.09 25.20 -2.88
N GLY A 302 -0.37 26.14 -2.04
CA GLY A 302 0.24 26.43 -0.74
C GLY A 302 -0.05 25.54 0.43
N ASP A 303 0.70 25.74 1.43
CA ASP A 303 0.89 25.40 2.85
C ASP A 303 0.43 24.02 3.36
N THR A 304 -0.73 23.56 3.02
CA THR A 304 -1.33 22.38 3.68
C THR A 304 -1.22 21.13 2.85
N LEU A 305 -0.67 21.25 1.65
CA LEU A 305 -0.78 20.24 0.59
C LEU A 305 0.17 19.06 0.74
N ILE A 306 1.22 19.19 1.54
CA ILE A 306 2.08 18.04 1.86
C ILE A 306 1.33 16.87 2.51
N LYS A 307 0.18 17.15 3.09
CA LYS A 307 -0.71 16.15 3.69
C LYS A 307 -1.55 15.41 2.67
N TRP A 308 -1.79 16.04 1.52
CA TRP A 308 -2.69 15.51 0.53
C TRP A 308 -1.98 14.54 -0.39
N TYR A 309 -2.62 13.43 -0.66
CA TYR A 309 -2.08 12.44 -1.60
C TYR A 309 -1.92 13.00 -3.02
N SER A 310 -2.68 14.04 -3.35
CA SER A 310 -2.56 14.80 -4.61
C SER A 310 -1.23 15.56 -4.75
N ALA A 311 -0.51 15.80 -3.65
CA ALA A 311 0.81 16.44 -3.64
C ALA A 311 1.96 15.45 -3.35
N GLN A 312 1.69 14.16 -3.30
CA GLN A 312 2.67 13.11 -3.01
C GLN A 312 2.93 12.26 -4.26
N TRP A 313 4.19 12.04 -4.56
CA TRP A 313 4.64 11.47 -5.83
C TRP A 313 5.56 10.28 -5.65
N LYS A 314 5.58 9.41 -6.63
CA LYS A 314 6.62 8.40 -6.85
C LYS A 314 7.32 8.69 -8.16
N LEU A 315 8.60 8.35 -8.21
CA LEU A 315 9.38 8.34 -9.45
C LEU A 315 9.54 6.89 -9.89
N ASN A 316 8.96 6.58 -11.05
CA ASN A 316 8.94 5.23 -11.60
C ASN A 316 9.76 5.20 -12.89
N THR A 317 10.74 4.31 -12.99
CA THR A 317 11.45 4.07 -14.25
C THR A 317 10.60 3.15 -15.15
N PRO A 318 10.70 3.29 -16.49
CA PRO A 318 10.05 2.35 -17.40
C PRO A 318 10.54 0.91 -17.15
N ALA A 319 9.61 -0.03 -17.11
CA ALA A 319 9.89 -1.44 -16.78
C ALA A 319 10.91 -2.12 -17.72
N LYS A 320 11.10 -1.59 -18.94
CA LYS A 320 12.03 -2.12 -19.95
C LYS A 320 13.52 -1.87 -19.67
N GLU A 321 13.85 -1.05 -18.65
CA GLU A 321 15.23 -0.67 -18.34
C GLU A 321 15.81 -1.38 -17.11
N HIS A 322 15.11 -2.36 -16.54
CA HIS A 322 15.63 -3.11 -15.41
C HIS A 322 16.72 -4.08 -15.85
N THR A 323 17.95 -3.77 -15.47
CA THR A 323 19.13 -4.64 -15.66
C THR A 323 19.75 -4.95 -14.30
N TYR A 324 20.45 -6.09 -14.21
CA TYR A 324 21.16 -6.49 -13.02
C TYR A 324 22.67 -6.53 -13.32
N GLU A 325 23.46 -5.97 -12.41
CA GLU A 325 24.91 -6.03 -12.44
C GLU A 325 25.46 -6.79 -11.24
N ILE A 326 26.53 -7.54 -11.45
CA ILE A 326 27.23 -8.23 -10.37
C ILE A 326 28.35 -7.32 -9.87
N LEU A 327 28.21 -6.81 -8.64
CA LEU A 327 29.16 -5.90 -8.01
C LEU A 327 29.80 -6.61 -6.78
N GLY A 328 30.99 -7.19 -6.98
CA GLY A 328 31.67 -7.90 -5.90
C GLY A 328 30.87 -9.12 -5.41
N ASP A 329 30.41 -9.08 -4.17
CA ASP A 329 29.55 -10.08 -3.52
C ASP A 329 28.05 -9.76 -3.59
N ARG A 330 27.68 -8.66 -4.29
CA ARG A 330 26.31 -8.18 -4.43
C ARG A 330 25.90 -8.14 -5.89
N ILE A 331 24.59 -8.23 -6.12
CA ILE A 331 23.95 -8.03 -7.42
C ILE A 331 23.04 -6.83 -7.27
N GLU A 332 23.27 -5.79 -8.04
CA GLU A 332 22.49 -4.57 -8.00
C GLU A 332 21.66 -4.40 -9.26
N GLY A 333 20.42 -4.00 -9.10
CA GLY A 333 19.51 -3.65 -10.19
C GLY A 333 19.41 -2.12 -10.37
N THR A 334 19.05 -1.67 -11.55
CA THR A 334 18.88 -0.25 -11.88
C THR A 334 17.78 0.44 -11.05
N ALA A 335 16.86 -0.32 -10.44
CA ALA A 335 15.82 0.20 -9.55
C ALA A 335 16.25 0.34 -8.08
N GLY A 336 17.54 0.32 -7.77
CA GLY A 336 18.06 0.38 -6.39
C GLY A 336 17.82 -0.91 -5.61
N LEU A 337 17.75 -2.04 -6.31
CA LEU A 337 17.56 -3.36 -5.73
C LEU A 337 18.90 -4.09 -5.73
N ALA A 338 19.31 -4.58 -4.57
CA ALA A 338 20.54 -5.34 -4.39
C ALA A 338 20.25 -6.68 -3.70
N VAL A 339 20.95 -7.72 -4.13
CA VAL A 339 20.83 -9.07 -3.57
C VAL A 339 22.23 -9.57 -3.22
N SER A 340 22.39 -10.21 -2.05
CA SER A 340 23.65 -10.89 -1.72
C SER A 340 23.86 -12.10 -2.64
N LYS A 341 25.12 -12.44 -2.96
CA LYS A 341 25.45 -13.57 -3.83
C LYS A 341 25.00 -14.93 -3.31
N ASP A 342 24.90 -15.07 -2.01
CA ASP A 342 24.43 -16.28 -1.35
C ASP A 342 22.89 -16.36 -1.27
N GLY A 343 22.16 -15.39 -1.83
CA GLY A 343 20.71 -15.36 -1.84
C GLY A 343 20.06 -15.15 -0.46
N LYS A 344 20.82 -14.69 0.55
CA LYS A 344 20.34 -14.58 1.93
C LYS A 344 19.83 -13.19 2.31
N SER A 345 20.15 -12.17 1.53
CA SER A 345 19.65 -10.82 1.82
C SER A 345 19.22 -10.06 0.58
N ILE A 346 18.22 -9.22 0.75
CA ILE A 346 17.73 -8.28 -0.24
C ILE A 346 17.79 -6.88 0.35
N THR A 347 18.37 -5.95 -0.39
CA THR A 347 18.35 -4.52 -0.07
C THR A 347 17.54 -3.79 -1.13
N VAL A 348 16.56 -3.00 -0.70
CA VAL A 348 15.82 -2.09 -1.57
C VAL A 348 16.17 -0.67 -1.17
N SER A 349 16.72 0.09 -2.13
CA SER A 349 17.00 1.51 -1.97
C SER A 349 16.13 2.28 -2.96
N GLN A 350 15.18 3.04 -2.45
CA GLN A 350 14.27 3.83 -3.27
C GLN A 350 14.04 5.17 -2.61
N GLN A 351 14.26 6.25 -3.36
CA GLN A 351 13.96 7.62 -2.95
C GLN A 351 14.61 8.02 -1.59
N GLY A 352 15.86 7.61 -1.36
CA GLY A 352 16.60 7.89 -0.13
C GLY A 352 16.30 6.95 1.04
N GLU A 353 15.27 6.13 0.96
CA GLU A 353 15.02 5.07 1.94
C GLU A 353 15.73 3.77 1.54
N LYS A 354 16.34 3.12 2.53
CA LYS A 354 16.96 1.80 2.38
C LYS A 354 16.30 0.82 3.33
N LYS A 355 15.81 -0.29 2.79
CA LYS A 355 15.33 -1.42 3.57
C LYS A 355 16.14 -2.66 3.23
N GLU A 356 16.45 -3.44 4.25
CA GLU A 356 17.20 -4.67 4.12
C GLU A 356 16.44 -5.80 4.82
N TRP A 357 16.31 -6.92 4.13
CA TRP A 357 15.81 -8.19 4.66
C TRP A 357 16.92 -9.21 4.55
N THR A 358 17.19 -9.88 5.65
CA THR A 358 18.18 -10.97 5.73
C THR A 358 17.53 -12.15 6.42
N LEU A 359 17.78 -13.36 5.92
CA LEU A 359 17.33 -14.59 6.57
C LEU A 359 17.77 -14.62 8.02
N SER A 360 16.83 -14.84 8.92
CA SER A 360 17.05 -14.96 10.36
C SER A 360 17.25 -16.41 10.83
N GLN A 361 16.90 -17.37 9.97
CA GLN A 361 17.05 -18.80 10.22
C GLN A 361 17.53 -19.56 8.98
N ASP A 362 17.98 -20.78 9.19
CA ASP A 362 18.40 -21.68 8.11
C ASP A 362 17.17 -22.31 7.45
N VAL A 363 17.04 -22.12 6.13
CA VAL A 363 15.97 -22.70 5.30
C VAL A 363 16.47 -23.81 4.38
N SER A 364 17.71 -24.27 4.55
CA SER A 364 18.33 -25.28 3.68
C SER A 364 17.70 -26.67 3.77
N GLY A 365 16.85 -26.90 4.77
CA GLY A 365 16.05 -28.14 4.91
C GLY A 365 14.80 -28.18 4.05
N GLU A 366 14.41 -27.04 3.47
CA GLU A 366 13.21 -26.87 2.69
C GLU A 366 13.46 -27.06 1.18
N PRO A 367 12.44 -27.18 0.33
CA PRO A 367 12.62 -27.27 -1.11
C PRO A 367 13.42 -26.08 -1.66
N ILE A 368 14.39 -26.38 -2.53
CA ILE A 368 15.30 -25.38 -3.09
C ILE A 368 14.78 -24.89 -4.43
N PHE A 369 14.83 -23.58 -4.66
CA PHE A 369 14.61 -22.95 -5.94
C PHE A 369 15.92 -22.35 -6.47
N GLU A 370 16.32 -22.74 -7.67
CA GLU A 370 17.53 -22.24 -8.33
C GLU A 370 17.15 -21.46 -9.61
N ALA A 371 17.64 -20.24 -9.72
CA ALA A 371 17.46 -19.37 -10.88
C ALA A 371 18.77 -18.67 -11.26
N LYS A 372 19.67 -19.40 -11.92
CA LYS A 372 21.05 -18.98 -12.21
C LYS A 372 21.23 -17.56 -12.78
N ASN A 373 20.25 -17.03 -13.49
CA ASN A 373 20.32 -15.72 -14.11
C ASN A 373 19.42 -14.68 -13.40
N MET A 374 18.77 -15.07 -12.31
CA MET A 374 17.81 -14.23 -11.59
C MET A 374 17.97 -14.40 -10.06
N PRO A 375 19.12 -14.07 -9.48
CA PRO A 375 19.42 -14.33 -8.06
C PRO A 375 18.46 -13.59 -7.12
N ILE A 376 17.80 -12.52 -7.58
CA ILE A 376 16.72 -11.89 -6.83
C ILE A 376 15.55 -12.85 -6.58
N MET A 377 15.23 -13.72 -7.55
CA MET A 377 14.16 -14.69 -7.41
C MET A 377 14.52 -15.76 -6.37
N GLU A 378 15.78 -16.20 -6.34
CA GLU A 378 16.26 -17.13 -5.30
C GLU A 378 16.17 -16.49 -3.91
N ALA A 379 16.60 -15.24 -3.76
CA ALA A 379 16.55 -14.54 -2.49
C ALA A 379 15.10 -14.28 -2.03
N VAL A 380 14.20 -13.88 -2.93
CA VAL A 380 12.76 -13.71 -2.63
C VAL A 380 12.15 -15.05 -2.22
N TYR A 381 12.48 -16.13 -2.93
CA TYR A 381 12.02 -17.47 -2.57
C TYR A 381 12.45 -17.88 -1.18
N ASN A 382 13.74 -17.74 -0.86
CA ASN A 382 14.28 -18.09 0.46
C ASN A 382 13.63 -17.28 1.60
N LEU A 383 13.42 -15.98 1.39
CA LEU A 383 12.69 -15.13 2.35
C LEU A 383 11.21 -15.52 2.47
N SER A 384 10.57 -15.95 1.39
CA SER A 384 9.19 -16.44 1.41
C SER A 384 9.05 -17.78 2.14
N ILE A 385 10.04 -18.67 2.01
CA ILE A 385 10.10 -19.91 2.80
C ILE A 385 10.24 -19.58 4.30
N GLU A 386 11.16 -18.69 4.65
CA GLU A 386 11.32 -18.26 6.05
C GLU A 386 10.02 -17.65 6.60
N GLU A 387 9.38 -16.77 5.86
CA GLU A 387 8.10 -16.16 6.23
C GLU A 387 7.01 -17.23 6.44
N SER A 388 6.96 -18.24 5.57
CA SER A 388 6.04 -19.37 5.71
C SER A 388 6.29 -20.14 7.01
N LEU A 389 7.55 -20.46 7.30
CA LEU A 389 7.94 -21.16 8.54
C LEU A 389 7.60 -20.37 9.80
N LEU A 390 7.78 -19.04 9.76
CA LEU A 390 7.45 -18.14 10.88
C LEU A 390 5.94 -18.05 11.15
N ASN A 391 5.11 -18.31 10.13
CA ASN A 391 3.66 -18.28 10.23
C ASN A 391 3.04 -19.65 10.56
N ILE A 392 3.85 -20.72 10.73
CA ILE A 392 3.36 -22.01 11.18
C ILE A 392 3.10 -21.99 12.69
N ASN A 393 1.87 -22.32 13.09
CA ASN A 393 1.41 -22.29 14.48
C ASN A 393 0.62 -23.55 14.82
N ASP A 394 0.30 -23.74 16.11
CA ASP A 394 -0.53 -24.85 16.56
C ASP A 394 -2.02 -24.56 16.27
N GLY A 395 -2.69 -25.48 15.56
CA GLY A 395 -4.10 -25.46 15.24
C GLY A 395 -4.84 -26.69 15.75
N LEU A 396 -6.13 -26.81 15.40
CA LEU A 396 -7.01 -27.92 15.87
C LEU A 396 -6.59 -29.27 15.29
N TYR A 397 -6.06 -29.29 14.08
CA TYR A 397 -5.73 -30.52 13.34
C TYR A 397 -4.22 -30.78 13.26
N GLY A 398 -3.40 -29.94 13.91
CA GLY A 398 -1.96 -29.98 13.85
C GLY A 398 -1.36 -28.60 13.58
N LYS A 399 -0.21 -28.56 12.93
CA LYS A 399 0.40 -27.29 12.50
C LYS A 399 -0.39 -26.67 11.35
N VAL A 400 -0.63 -25.36 11.43
CA VAL A 400 -1.40 -24.58 10.46
C VAL A 400 -0.70 -23.28 10.13
N PHE A 401 -1.06 -22.65 9.01
CA PHE A 401 -0.62 -21.32 8.66
C PHE A 401 -1.53 -20.25 9.25
N TRP A 402 -0.99 -19.37 10.10
CA TRP A 402 -1.63 -18.11 10.36
C TRP A 402 -1.35 -17.13 9.22
N THR A 403 -2.29 -16.25 8.94
CA THR A 403 -2.19 -15.31 7.82
C THR A 403 -1.07 -14.29 7.97
N GLY A 404 -0.59 -14.06 9.20
CA GLY A 404 0.56 -13.20 9.47
C GLY A 404 0.66 -12.78 10.93
N THR A 405 1.74 -12.08 11.26
CA THR A 405 2.08 -11.65 12.63
C THR A 405 0.96 -10.87 13.34
N ASN A 406 0.15 -10.13 12.61
CA ASN A 406 -0.98 -9.37 13.15
C ASN A 406 -2.32 -10.08 13.01
N TRP A 407 -2.37 -11.24 12.35
CA TRP A 407 -3.58 -11.98 11.98
C TRP A 407 -3.47 -13.42 12.46
N HIS A 408 -3.66 -13.61 13.76
CA HIS A 408 -3.38 -14.86 14.48
C HIS A 408 -4.47 -15.91 14.27
N LYS A 409 -4.81 -16.20 13.00
CA LYS A 409 -5.69 -17.31 12.61
C LYS A 409 -5.52 -17.68 11.14
N VAL A 410 -6.09 -18.79 10.76
CA VAL A 410 -6.28 -19.20 9.37
C VAL A 410 -7.42 -18.35 8.78
N TRP A 411 -7.09 -17.36 7.92
CA TRP A 411 -8.08 -16.61 7.15
C TRP A 411 -8.35 -17.31 5.82
N THR A 412 -9.62 -17.47 5.46
CA THR A 412 -10.02 -18.32 4.33
C THR A 412 -9.41 -17.92 3.02
N ARG A 413 -9.60 -16.69 2.56
CA ARG A 413 -9.11 -16.25 1.25
C ARG A 413 -7.59 -16.21 1.16
N ASP A 414 -6.95 -15.66 2.18
CA ASP A 414 -5.48 -15.54 2.22
C ASP A 414 -4.82 -16.92 2.18
N THR A 415 -5.35 -17.85 2.99
CA THR A 415 -4.86 -19.23 3.01
C THR A 415 -5.14 -19.94 1.70
N ALA A 416 -6.36 -19.83 1.15
CA ALA A 416 -6.72 -20.53 -0.08
C ALA A 416 -5.85 -20.10 -1.27
N MET A 417 -5.58 -18.79 -1.42
CA MET A 417 -4.70 -18.30 -2.48
C MET A 417 -3.26 -18.77 -2.28
N SER A 418 -2.74 -18.69 -1.05
CA SER A 418 -1.38 -19.15 -0.75
C SER A 418 -1.22 -20.65 -1.00
N VAL A 419 -2.24 -21.45 -0.67
CA VAL A 419 -2.29 -22.89 -0.96
C VAL A 419 -2.30 -23.14 -2.47
N GLN A 420 -3.21 -22.49 -3.19
CA GLN A 420 -3.38 -22.65 -4.63
C GLN A 420 -2.08 -22.37 -5.39
N TYR A 421 -1.31 -21.37 -4.96
CA TYR A 421 -0.15 -20.91 -5.73
C TYR A 421 1.18 -21.47 -5.25
N SER A 422 1.30 -21.99 -4.02
CA SER A 422 2.58 -22.46 -3.49
C SER A 422 2.50 -23.46 -2.34
N LEU A 423 1.74 -23.19 -1.27
CA LEU A 423 1.86 -23.93 -0.01
C LEU A 423 1.44 -25.40 -0.13
N ALA A 424 0.53 -25.75 -1.04
CA ALA A 424 0.16 -27.14 -1.29
C ALA A 424 1.37 -27.99 -1.72
N TRP A 425 2.33 -27.42 -2.39
CA TRP A 425 3.49 -28.09 -2.93
C TRP A 425 4.67 -28.12 -1.95
N ILE A 426 4.81 -27.07 -1.15
CA ILE A 426 5.95 -26.87 -0.28
C ILE A 426 5.69 -27.45 1.11
N PHE A 427 4.49 -27.24 1.66
CA PHE A 427 4.09 -27.61 3.01
C PHE A 427 2.73 -28.35 3.03
N PRO A 428 2.63 -29.56 2.44
CA PRO A 428 1.35 -30.23 2.25
C PRO A 428 0.63 -30.59 3.55
N GLU A 429 1.33 -30.93 4.64
CA GLU A 429 0.73 -31.30 5.92
C GLU A 429 0.10 -30.10 6.62
N GLU A 430 0.84 -28.99 6.74
CA GLU A 430 0.34 -27.75 7.33
C GLU A 430 -0.79 -27.16 6.52
N THR A 431 -0.70 -27.29 5.20
CA THR A 431 -1.75 -26.90 4.24
C THR A 431 -3.02 -27.72 4.48
N LYS A 432 -2.90 -29.05 4.58
CA LYS A 432 -4.04 -29.93 4.88
C LYS A 432 -4.76 -29.54 6.17
N ASN A 433 -3.98 -29.32 7.24
CA ASN A 433 -4.49 -28.91 8.52
C ASN A 433 -5.19 -27.54 8.47
N SER A 434 -4.59 -26.58 7.75
CA SER A 434 -5.17 -25.24 7.57
C SER A 434 -6.52 -25.28 6.83
N ILE A 435 -6.62 -26.10 5.78
CA ILE A 435 -7.89 -26.32 5.06
C ILE A 435 -8.95 -26.93 5.99
N LEU A 436 -8.58 -27.94 6.78
CA LEU A 436 -9.50 -28.61 7.69
C LEU A 436 -10.06 -27.68 8.77
N GLU A 437 -9.31 -26.66 9.20
CA GLU A 437 -9.79 -25.65 10.16
C GLU A 437 -10.92 -24.77 9.62
N LYS A 438 -11.08 -24.72 8.30
CA LYS A 438 -12.11 -23.91 7.66
C LYS A 438 -13.44 -24.66 7.45
N ILE A 439 -13.57 -25.83 8.04
CA ILE A 439 -14.80 -26.63 8.00
C ILE A 439 -15.61 -26.35 9.26
N VAL A 440 -16.80 -25.79 9.09
CA VAL A 440 -17.75 -25.51 10.18
C VAL A 440 -19.01 -26.39 10.06
N GLY A 441 -19.80 -26.42 11.12
CA GLY A 441 -20.98 -27.29 11.22
C GLY A 441 -20.73 -28.51 12.13
N GLY A 442 -21.75 -29.28 12.40
CA GLY A 442 -21.69 -30.35 13.40
C GLY A 442 -22.64 -31.49 13.11
N THR A 443 -22.96 -32.28 14.17
CA THR A 443 -23.80 -33.48 14.08
C THR A 443 -25.27 -33.18 13.71
N GLU A 444 -25.75 -31.96 13.95
CA GLU A 444 -27.13 -31.56 13.67
C GLU A 444 -27.26 -30.74 12.36
N ASN A 445 -26.15 -30.19 11.85
CA ASN A 445 -26.12 -29.41 10.61
C ASN A 445 -25.06 -29.96 9.65
N PRO A 446 -25.28 -29.90 8.33
CA PRO A 446 -24.27 -30.27 7.36
C PRO A 446 -22.99 -29.51 7.61
N ARG A 447 -21.83 -30.15 7.39
CA ARG A 447 -20.55 -29.47 7.38
C ARG A 447 -20.42 -28.69 6.09
N VAL A 448 -19.96 -27.45 6.22
CA VAL A 448 -19.77 -26.49 5.11
C VAL A 448 -18.49 -25.72 5.30
N TRP A 449 -18.05 -25.00 4.27
CA TRP A 449 -16.95 -24.06 4.40
C TRP A 449 -17.34 -22.85 5.25
N GLU A 450 -16.40 -22.38 6.06
CA GLU A 450 -16.57 -21.18 6.89
C GLU A 450 -16.59 -19.92 6.04
N GLU A 451 -17.50 -19.01 6.35
CA GLU A 451 -17.48 -17.63 5.92
C GLU A 451 -16.84 -16.78 7.03
N ASP A 452 -15.63 -16.29 6.86
CA ASP A 452 -14.89 -15.58 7.91
C ASP A 452 -14.59 -14.10 7.64
N THR A 453 -15.07 -13.56 6.55
CA THR A 453 -14.92 -12.13 6.23
C THR A 453 -15.51 -11.23 7.32
N GLY A 454 -16.54 -11.66 8.01
CA GLY A 454 -17.01 -11.16 9.31
C GLY A 454 -17.40 -9.69 9.43
N THR A 455 -17.28 -8.92 8.37
CA THR A 455 -17.46 -7.46 8.39
C THR A 455 -18.82 -6.98 7.90
N GLY A 456 -19.78 -7.88 7.74
CA GLY A 456 -21.11 -7.60 7.18
C GLY A 456 -21.12 -7.37 5.67
N GLY A 457 -19.98 -7.53 5.00
CA GLY A 457 -19.84 -7.42 3.56
C GLY A 457 -20.01 -8.73 2.79
N SER A 458 -20.19 -9.82 3.49
CA SER A 458 -20.25 -11.17 2.93
C SER A 458 -21.66 -11.74 2.77
N TYR A 459 -22.66 -10.96 3.11
CA TYR A 459 -24.04 -11.42 3.02
C TYR A 459 -24.63 -11.11 1.62
N PRO A 460 -25.42 -12.00 1.00
CA PRO A 460 -25.73 -13.37 1.45
C PRO A 460 -24.63 -14.36 1.15
N ASN A 461 -23.62 -14.01 0.39
CA ASN A 461 -22.57 -14.88 -0.08
C ASN A 461 -21.25 -14.14 -0.35
N SER A 462 -20.13 -14.85 -0.26
CA SER A 462 -18.80 -14.39 -0.68
C SER A 462 -17.96 -15.54 -1.21
N VAL A 463 -16.77 -15.23 -1.73
CA VAL A 463 -15.80 -16.24 -2.20
C VAL A 463 -15.32 -17.16 -1.08
N ASP A 464 -15.35 -16.75 0.18
CA ASP A 464 -14.93 -17.59 1.33
C ASP A 464 -15.73 -18.88 1.41
N ARG A 465 -16.98 -18.84 0.94
CA ARG A 465 -17.85 -20.00 0.92
C ARG A 465 -17.35 -21.16 0.06
N ILE A 466 -16.49 -20.90 -0.92
CA ILE A 466 -16.10 -21.94 -1.89
C ILE A 466 -14.61 -21.96 -2.27
N ILE A 467 -13.86 -20.91 -2.03
CA ILE A 467 -12.45 -20.81 -2.48
C ILE A 467 -11.56 -21.90 -1.84
N MET A 468 -11.93 -22.43 -0.67
CA MET A 468 -11.20 -23.54 -0.04
C MET A 468 -11.32 -24.86 -0.80
N GLU A 469 -12.34 -25.05 -1.63
CA GLU A 469 -12.42 -26.20 -2.54
C GLU A 469 -11.31 -26.16 -3.56
N ILE A 470 -11.06 -24.99 -4.18
CA ILE A 470 -9.98 -24.80 -5.16
C ILE A 470 -8.63 -25.13 -4.50
N ALA A 471 -8.40 -24.60 -3.29
CA ALA A 471 -7.19 -24.91 -2.51
C ALA A 471 -7.07 -26.41 -2.18
N GLY A 472 -8.16 -27.04 -1.76
CA GLY A 472 -8.18 -28.46 -1.43
C GLY A 472 -7.94 -29.36 -2.65
N PHE A 473 -8.48 -28.98 -3.80
CA PHE A 473 -8.23 -29.69 -5.05
C PHE A 473 -6.77 -29.56 -5.50
N GLU A 474 -6.15 -28.39 -5.32
CA GLU A 474 -4.73 -28.19 -5.58
C GLU A 474 -3.85 -29.08 -4.68
N LEU A 475 -4.19 -29.20 -3.40
CA LEU A 475 -3.52 -30.12 -2.49
C LEU A 475 -3.71 -31.58 -2.92
N TYR A 476 -4.91 -31.95 -3.40
CA TYR A 476 -5.15 -33.29 -3.94
C TYR A 476 -4.27 -33.57 -5.17
N LYS A 477 -4.17 -32.63 -6.10
CA LYS A 477 -3.30 -32.80 -7.30
C LYS A 477 -1.84 -33.03 -6.90
N THR A 478 -1.40 -32.43 -5.81
CA THR A 478 -0.04 -32.58 -5.29
C THR A 478 0.17 -33.90 -4.57
N THR A 479 -0.79 -34.32 -3.73
CA THR A 479 -0.61 -35.46 -2.82
C THR A 479 -1.22 -36.78 -3.33
N GLY A 480 -2.22 -36.71 -4.20
CA GLY A 480 -3.02 -37.85 -4.63
C GLY A 480 -3.94 -38.44 -3.54
N ASP A 481 -4.16 -37.71 -2.43
CA ASP A 481 -4.96 -38.16 -1.28
C ASP A 481 -6.47 -38.16 -1.62
N LYS A 482 -6.97 -39.28 -2.10
CA LYS A 482 -8.37 -39.46 -2.47
C LYS A 482 -9.32 -39.40 -1.27
N GLU A 483 -8.90 -39.80 -0.08
CA GLU A 483 -9.74 -39.70 1.12
C GLU A 483 -9.95 -38.24 1.49
N PHE A 484 -8.92 -37.42 1.38
CA PHE A 484 -9.03 -36.00 1.55
C PHE A 484 -9.90 -35.37 0.45
N LEU A 485 -9.74 -35.74 -0.81
CA LEU A 485 -10.59 -35.28 -1.91
C LEU A 485 -12.07 -35.61 -1.66
N GLU A 486 -12.40 -36.83 -1.25
CA GLU A 486 -13.77 -37.22 -0.89
C GLU A 486 -14.36 -36.31 0.18
N LYS A 487 -13.55 -36.00 1.21
CA LYS A 487 -13.98 -35.14 2.32
C LYS A 487 -14.27 -33.72 1.86
N ILE A 488 -13.36 -33.07 1.09
CA ILE A 488 -13.60 -31.70 0.62
C ILE A 488 -14.76 -31.66 -0.39
N TYR A 489 -14.91 -32.67 -1.23
CA TYR A 489 -16.03 -32.79 -2.14
C TYR A 489 -17.38 -32.73 -1.41
N GLU A 490 -17.56 -33.54 -0.37
CA GLU A 490 -18.81 -33.54 0.42
C GLU A 490 -19.05 -32.18 1.13
N ILE A 491 -18.01 -31.52 1.64
CA ILE A 491 -18.13 -30.21 2.26
C ILE A 491 -18.53 -29.16 1.21
N SER A 492 -17.90 -29.16 0.04
CA SER A 492 -18.18 -28.23 -1.05
C SER A 492 -19.59 -28.46 -1.61
N LYS A 493 -20.00 -29.72 -1.77
CA LYS A 493 -21.37 -30.06 -2.17
C LYS A 493 -22.41 -29.47 -1.20
N ASN A 494 -22.24 -29.68 0.09
CA ASN A 494 -23.14 -29.14 1.10
C ASN A 494 -23.17 -27.59 1.06
N THR A 495 -22.02 -26.97 0.87
CA THR A 495 -21.90 -25.52 0.77
C THR A 495 -22.63 -24.99 -0.45
N LEU A 496 -22.36 -25.55 -1.63
CA LEU A 496 -22.98 -25.13 -2.89
C LEU A 496 -24.50 -25.32 -2.86
N GLU A 497 -25.01 -26.42 -2.30
CA GLU A 497 -26.47 -26.63 -2.18
C GLU A 497 -27.12 -25.56 -1.31
N GLN A 498 -26.47 -25.13 -0.21
CA GLN A 498 -26.96 -24.03 0.61
C GLN A 498 -26.91 -22.70 -0.18
N ASP A 499 -25.82 -22.42 -0.86
CA ASP A 499 -25.60 -21.15 -1.57
C ASP A 499 -26.53 -21.03 -2.78
N TYR A 500 -26.82 -22.13 -3.49
CA TYR A 500 -27.86 -22.17 -4.52
C TYR A 500 -29.25 -21.85 -3.97
N HIS A 501 -29.52 -22.29 -2.76
CA HIS A 501 -30.82 -22.02 -2.13
C HIS A 501 -30.96 -20.59 -1.61
N VAL A 502 -29.86 -20.00 -1.13
CA VAL A 502 -29.88 -18.69 -0.42
C VAL A 502 -29.50 -17.54 -1.33
N ALA A 503 -28.50 -17.72 -2.17
CA ALA A 503 -27.83 -16.64 -2.89
C ALA A 503 -27.99 -16.68 -4.41
N TYR A 504 -28.36 -17.83 -5.00
CA TYR A 504 -28.51 -17.92 -6.45
C TYR A 504 -29.78 -17.20 -6.92
N ASP A 505 -29.62 -16.37 -7.92
CA ASP A 505 -30.72 -15.64 -8.57
C ASP A 505 -31.08 -16.34 -9.91
N GLU A 506 -32.17 -17.10 -9.90
CA GLU A 506 -32.64 -17.83 -11.09
C GLU A 506 -32.91 -16.92 -12.30
N GLN A 507 -33.24 -15.65 -12.07
CA GLN A 507 -33.58 -14.72 -13.15
C GLN A 507 -32.31 -14.33 -13.96
N SER A 508 -31.20 -14.04 -13.28
CA SER A 508 -29.94 -13.68 -13.92
C SER A 508 -29.01 -14.89 -14.14
N GLY A 509 -29.22 -15.98 -13.42
CA GLY A 509 -28.31 -17.12 -13.44
C GLY A 509 -27.00 -16.88 -12.66
N LEU A 510 -26.96 -15.91 -11.76
CA LEU A 510 -25.79 -15.48 -11.01
C LEU A 510 -26.00 -15.61 -9.51
N PHE A 511 -24.91 -15.75 -8.76
CA PHE A 511 -24.94 -15.63 -7.29
C PHE A 511 -24.94 -14.17 -6.89
N LYS A 512 -25.84 -13.84 -5.95
CA LYS A 512 -25.89 -12.55 -5.26
C LYS A 512 -24.85 -12.49 -4.15
N GLY A 513 -24.47 -11.29 -3.80
CA GLY A 513 -23.49 -10.99 -2.78
C GLY A 513 -22.42 -10.08 -3.30
N GLU A 514 -21.90 -9.27 -2.44
CA GLU A 514 -21.05 -8.18 -2.83
C GLU A 514 -19.57 -8.49 -2.68
N THR A 515 -19.21 -9.37 -1.76
CA THR A 515 -17.82 -9.57 -1.43
C THR A 515 -17.21 -10.65 -2.29
N GLY A 516 -16.63 -10.22 -3.39
CA GLY A 516 -15.85 -11.06 -4.27
C GLY A 516 -14.37 -11.08 -3.93
N GLY A 517 -13.99 -11.12 -2.67
CA GLY A 517 -12.59 -11.09 -2.27
C GLY A 517 -12.04 -9.69 -1.99
N LEU A 518 -12.77 -8.62 -2.30
CA LEU A 518 -12.39 -7.24 -1.98
C LEU A 518 -13.11 -6.79 -0.70
N ASP A 519 -12.37 -6.59 0.40
CA ASP A 519 -12.95 -6.22 1.70
C ASP A 519 -13.64 -4.84 1.72
N HIS A 520 -13.28 -3.98 0.80
CA HIS A 520 -13.79 -2.63 0.73
C HIS A 520 -14.58 -2.39 -0.54
N ARG A 521 -15.75 -3.01 -0.64
CA ARG A 521 -16.71 -2.90 -1.73
C ARG A 521 -16.99 -1.48 -2.19
N SER A 522 -17.06 -0.53 -1.24
CA SER A 522 -17.27 0.88 -1.55
C SER A 522 -16.28 1.46 -2.56
N LYS A 523 -15.14 0.77 -2.80
CA LYS A 523 -14.13 1.19 -3.79
C LYS A 523 -14.52 0.85 -5.22
N THR A 524 -15.39 -0.13 -5.41
CA THR A 524 -15.87 -0.56 -6.73
C THR A 524 -17.20 0.06 -7.13
N TYR A 525 -17.91 0.69 -6.19
CA TYR A 525 -19.13 1.42 -6.49
C TYR A 525 -18.89 2.68 -7.33
N PRO A 526 -19.90 3.16 -8.08
CA PRO A 526 -19.79 4.40 -8.84
C PRO A 526 -19.43 5.61 -7.98
N ASP A 527 -18.71 6.57 -8.56
CA ASP A 527 -18.25 7.76 -7.83
C ASP A 527 -19.41 8.67 -7.36
N TRP A 528 -20.55 8.61 -8.04
CA TRP A 528 -21.77 9.38 -7.71
C TRP A 528 -22.55 8.83 -6.51
N MET A 529 -22.31 7.57 -6.12
CA MET A 529 -23.07 6.93 -5.06
C MET A 529 -22.63 7.42 -3.68
N ASP A 530 -23.57 7.85 -2.84
CA ASP A 530 -23.31 8.24 -1.44
C ASP A 530 -22.80 7.06 -0.63
N GLU A 531 -21.88 7.32 0.31
CA GLU A 531 -21.28 6.29 1.17
C GLU A 531 -22.31 5.50 1.98
N ARG A 532 -23.39 6.14 2.41
CA ARG A 532 -24.46 5.47 3.15
C ARG A 532 -25.24 4.51 2.28
N GLU A 533 -25.45 4.86 1.01
CA GLU A 533 -26.08 3.96 0.04
C GLU A 533 -25.17 2.77 -0.27
N GLN A 534 -23.88 2.99 -0.39
CA GLN A 534 -22.88 1.94 -0.62
C GLN A 534 -22.84 0.90 0.51
N ASN A 535 -23.17 1.29 1.73
CA ASN A 535 -23.20 0.42 2.90
C ASN A 535 -24.62 -0.10 3.23
N SER A 536 -25.60 0.14 2.37
CA SER A 536 -26.95 -0.39 2.54
C SER A 536 -26.94 -1.93 2.41
N ILE A 537 -27.51 -2.62 3.40
CA ILE A 537 -27.64 -4.09 3.37
C ILE A 537 -28.42 -4.54 2.13
N TYR A 538 -29.39 -3.76 1.68
CA TYR A 538 -30.16 -4.05 0.48
C TYR A 538 -29.29 -4.03 -0.79
N ASN A 539 -28.42 -3.04 -0.91
CA ASN A 539 -27.49 -2.96 -2.05
C ASN A 539 -26.53 -4.12 -2.04
N ILE A 540 -26.04 -4.49 -0.86
CA ILE A 540 -25.13 -5.62 -0.67
C ILE A 540 -25.80 -6.93 -1.12
N THR A 541 -27.03 -7.17 -0.69
CA THR A 541 -27.72 -8.43 -0.95
C THR A 541 -28.20 -8.61 -2.38
N GLU A 542 -28.43 -7.54 -3.10
CA GLU A 542 -28.94 -7.57 -4.47
C GLU A 542 -27.85 -7.36 -5.53
N SER A 543 -26.63 -6.96 -5.13
CA SER A 543 -25.48 -6.87 -6.02
C SER A 543 -24.93 -8.24 -6.38
N LYS A 544 -24.23 -8.32 -7.51
CA LYS A 544 -23.55 -9.52 -7.97
C LYS A 544 -22.11 -9.17 -8.31
N ALA A 545 -21.16 -9.86 -7.66
CA ALA A 545 -19.74 -9.67 -7.91
C ALA A 545 -19.26 -10.59 -9.02
N ALA A 546 -18.60 -10.06 -10.04
CA ALA A 546 -18.07 -10.86 -11.13
C ALA A 546 -17.01 -11.86 -10.63
N ASN A 547 -16.08 -11.39 -9.78
CA ASN A 547 -15.02 -12.22 -9.24
C ASN A 547 -15.56 -13.38 -8.38
N ALA A 548 -16.61 -13.17 -7.58
CA ALA A 548 -17.26 -14.25 -6.84
C ALA A 548 -17.87 -15.27 -7.80
N ASN A 549 -18.63 -14.83 -8.80
CA ASN A 549 -19.29 -15.71 -9.74
C ASN A 549 -18.27 -16.52 -10.60
N ILE A 550 -17.13 -15.93 -10.97
CA ILE A 550 -16.06 -16.62 -11.69
C ILE A 550 -15.41 -17.70 -10.81
N ILE A 551 -15.14 -17.41 -9.54
CA ILE A 551 -14.62 -18.38 -8.58
C ILE A 551 -15.63 -19.52 -8.33
N PHE A 552 -16.92 -19.21 -8.20
CA PHE A 552 -17.98 -20.22 -8.12
C PHE A 552 -18.05 -21.09 -9.39
N ALA A 553 -17.87 -20.51 -10.57
CA ALA A 553 -17.81 -21.29 -11.81
C ALA A 553 -16.61 -22.23 -11.82
N GLN A 554 -15.42 -21.78 -11.41
CA GLN A 554 -14.25 -22.63 -11.29
C GLN A 554 -14.48 -23.76 -10.26
N ALA A 555 -15.11 -23.47 -9.13
CA ALA A 555 -15.45 -24.48 -8.15
C ALA A 555 -16.43 -25.51 -8.70
N LEU A 556 -17.44 -25.12 -9.47
CA LEU A 556 -18.35 -26.05 -10.13
C LEU A 556 -17.65 -26.97 -11.13
N GLN A 557 -16.66 -26.46 -11.87
CA GLN A 557 -15.82 -27.28 -12.75
C GLN A 557 -14.97 -28.28 -11.95
N ILE A 558 -14.42 -27.86 -10.82
CA ILE A 558 -13.68 -28.75 -9.90
C ILE A 558 -14.60 -29.80 -9.28
N MET A 559 -15.86 -29.46 -8.97
CA MET A 559 -16.86 -30.43 -8.49
C MET A 559 -17.14 -31.52 -9.53
N GLU A 560 -17.27 -31.15 -10.79
CA GLU A 560 -17.43 -32.10 -11.89
C GLU A 560 -16.22 -33.04 -11.96
N GLU A 561 -15.00 -32.51 -12.03
CA GLU A 561 -13.76 -33.28 -12.11
C GLU A 561 -13.57 -34.18 -10.88
N SER A 562 -13.83 -33.64 -9.69
CA SER A 562 -13.77 -34.40 -8.43
C SER A 562 -14.77 -35.54 -8.40
N ALA A 563 -15.99 -35.33 -8.88
CA ALA A 563 -17.03 -36.35 -8.96
C ALA A 563 -16.60 -37.50 -9.89
N GLU A 564 -15.99 -37.20 -11.05
CA GLU A 564 -15.44 -38.19 -11.96
C GLU A 564 -14.29 -38.99 -11.31
N ILE A 565 -13.31 -38.30 -10.67
CA ILE A 565 -12.17 -38.93 -9.99
C ILE A 565 -12.62 -39.87 -8.88
N LEU A 566 -13.69 -39.49 -8.15
CA LEU A 566 -14.26 -40.23 -7.03
C LEU A 566 -15.24 -41.33 -7.47
N GLY A 567 -15.59 -41.36 -8.75
CA GLY A 567 -16.53 -42.33 -9.31
C GLY A 567 -17.97 -42.16 -8.84
N LYS A 568 -18.40 -40.90 -8.70
CA LYS A 568 -19.79 -40.54 -8.35
C LYS A 568 -20.73 -40.93 -9.52
N ASP A 569 -22.04 -40.90 -9.24
CA ASP A 569 -23.04 -41.24 -10.28
C ASP A 569 -22.96 -40.28 -11.49
N GLU A 570 -23.13 -40.82 -12.69
CA GLU A 570 -23.10 -40.04 -13.94
C GLU A 570 -24.11 -38.86 -13.93
N SER A 571 -25.23 -39.04 -13.27
CA SER A 571 -26.23 -37.97 -13.11
C SER A 571 -25.74 -36.81 -12.25
N GLU A 572 -24.90 -37.08 -11.25
CA GLU A 572 -24.28 -36.08 -10.40
C GLU A 572 -23.18 -35.30 -11.14
N VAL A 573 -22.33 -35.97 -11.88
CA VAL A 573 -21.33 -35.37 -12.76
C VAL A 573 -22.01 -34.43 -13.77
N LYS A 574 -23.05 -34.91 -14.46
CA LYS A 574 -23.81 -34.09 -15.44
C LYS A 574 -24.49 -32.88 -14.80
N GLU A 575 -24.92 -32.96 -13.55
CA GLU A 575 -25.55 -31.84 -12.86
C GLU A 575 -24.52 -30.75 -12.55
N TRP A 576 -23.28 -31.09 -12.11
CA TRP A 576 -22.22 -30.13 -11.90
C TRP A 576 -21.83 -29.44 -13.21
N ASN A 577 -21.66 -30.20 -14.29
CA ASN A 577 -21.40 -29.63 -15.62
C ASN A 577 -22.52 -28.70 -16.08
N ARG A 578 -23.79 -29.07 -15.93
CA ARG A 578 -24.93 -28.22 -16.25
C ARG A 578 -24.91 -26.88 -15.47
N ARG A 579 -24.63 -26.96 -14.17
CA ARG A 579 -24.53 -25.77 -13.31
C ARG A 579 -23.36 -24.88 -13.76
N TYR A 580 -22.21 -25.46 -14.03
CA TYR A 580 -21.04 -24.77 -14.56
C TYR A 580 -21.36 -24.03 -15.86
N GLU A 581 -21.87 -24.73 -16.87
CA GLU A 581 -22.17 -24.11 -18.17
C GLU A 581 -23.24 -23.02 -18.08
N SER A 582 -24.23 -23.20 -17.21
CA SER A 582 -25.25 -22.19 -16.95
C SER A 582 -24.64 -20.92 -16.35
N LEU A 583 -23.79 -21.06 -15.32
CA LEU A 583 -23.14 -19.93 -14.65
C LEU A 583 -22.12 -19.26 -15.57
N LYS A 584 -21.29 -20.00 -16.28
CA LYS A 584 -20.34 -19.49 -17.29
C LYS A 584 -21.05 -18.63 -18.33
N LYS A 585 -22.19 -19.11 -18.85
CA LYS A 585 -23.00 -18.34 -19.79
C LYS A 585 -23.48 -17.02 -19.19
N ALA A 586 -24.04 -17.07 -17.99
CA ALA A 586 -24.53 -15.87 -17.31
C ALA A 586 -23.39 -14.87 -17.01
N ILE A 587 -22.22 -15.32 -16.59
CA ILE A 587 -21.04 -14.48 -16.37
C ILE A 587 -20.68 -13.72 -17.64
N ASN A 588 -20.62 -14.41 -18.79
CA ASN A 588 -20.25 -13.79 -20.06
C ASN A 588 -21.32 -12.83 -20.59
N GLU A 589 -22.60 -13.13 -20.35
CA GLU A 589 -23.70 -12.25 -20.75
C GLU A 589 -23.82 -10.98 -19.91
N HIS A 590 -23.47 -11.06 -18.62
CA HIS A 590 -23.67 -9.94 -17.68
C HIS A 590 -22.41 -9.09 -17.45
N PHE A 591 -21.22 -9.69 -17.36
CA PHE A 591 -20.02 -8.99 -16.91
C PHE A 591 -19.02 -8.63 -18.00
N TRP A 592 -19.09 -9.23 -19.21
CA TRP A 592 -18.15 -8.88 -20.28
C TRP A 592 -18.39 -7.47 -20.81
N LEU A 593 -17.41 -6.58 -20.66
CA LEU A 593 -17.43 -5.22 -21.19
C LEU A 593 -16.75 -5.17 -22.55
N GLU A 594 -17.54 -5.17 -23.61
CA GLU A 594 -17.01 -5.21 -24.98
C GLU A 594 -16.10 -4.02 -25.31
N GLU A 595 -16.38 -2.84 -24.74
CA GLU A 595 -15.57 -1.65 -24.95
C GLU A 595 -14.23 -1.69 -24.22
N ARG A 596 -14.15 -2.42 -23.09
CA ARG A 596 -12.94 -2.55 -22.28
C ARG A 596 -12.16 -3.84 -22.55
N LYS A 597 -12.78 -4.82 -23.20
CA LYS A 597 -12.21 -6.16 -23.43
C LYS A 597 -11.84 -6.88 -22.13
N MET A 598 -12.65 -6.72 -21.09
CA MET A 598 -12.44 -7.25 -19.75
C MET A 598 -13.76 -7.49 -19.04
N TYR A 599 -13.74 -8.30 -17.97
CA TYR A 599 -14.90 -8.47 -17.11
C TYR A 599 -15.04 -7.29 -16.14
N ALA A 600 -16.27 -6.77 -16.04
CA ALA A 600 -16.64 -5.80 -15.03
C ALA A 600 -16.46 -6.35 -13.61
N SER A 601 -16.33 -5.49 -12.62
CA SER A 601 -16.27 -5.92 -11.21
C SER A 601 -17.65 -6.31 -10.65
N TRP A 602 -18.72 -5.60 -11.04
CA TRP A 602 -20.04 -5.73 -10.41
C TRP A 602 -21.21 -5.54 -11.39
N GLU A 603 -22.30 -6.23 -11.06
CA GLU A 603 -23.65 -5.83 -11.45
C GLU A 603 -24.35 -5.23 -10.22
N TYR A 604 -24.80 -3.96 -10.35
CA TYR A 604 -25.52 -3.26 -9.28
C TYR A 604 -27.00 -3.67 -9.23
N PRO A 605 -27.70 -3.43 -8.12
CA PRO A 605 -29.13 -3.66 -8.05
C PRO A 605 -29.88 -2.93 -9.17
N GLN A 606 -30.86 -3.59 -9.74
CA GLN A 606 -31.61 -3.10 -10.92
C GLN A 606 -32.25 -1.71 -10.71
N TYR A 607 -32.65 -1.38 -9.48
CA TYR A 607 -33.27 -0.06 -9.18
C TYR A 607 -32.29 1.11 -9.32
N MET A 608 -30.99 0.87 -9.41
CA MET A 608 -29.96 1.90 -9.57
C MET A 608 -29.82 2.42 -11.01
N GLY A 609 -30.52 1.82 -11.97
CA GLY A 609 -30.54 2.26 -13.36
C GLY A 609 -29.26 2.01 -14.17
N SER A 610 -28.20 1.51 -13.54
CA SER A 610 -26.96 1.12 -14.23
C SER A 610 -26.54 -0.25 -13.74
N PRO A 611 -26.99 -1.31 -14.39
CA PRO A 611 -26.82 -2.67 -13.85
C PRO A 611 -25.36 -3.12 -13.78
N VAL A 612 -24.48 -2.67 -14.66
CA VAL A 612 -23.09 -3.14 -14.72
C VAL A 612 -22.11 -2.00 -14.46
N ALA A 613 -21.13 -2.25 -13.59
CA ALA A 613 -20.09 -1.28 -13.25
C ALA A 613 -19.16 -1.04 -14.44
N ASP A 614 -18.83 0.22 -14.70
CA ASP A 614 -17.74 0.60 -15.58
C ASP A 614 -16.40 0.56 -14.84
N LYS A 615 -16.16 -0.53 -14.12
CA LYS A 615 -14.93 -0.83 -13.36
C LYS A 615 -14.59 -2.29 -13.54
N VAL A 616 -13.30 -2.58 -13.52
CA VAL A 616 -12.75 -3.94 -13.57
C VAL A 616 -11.92 -4.17 -12.32
N ASP A 617 -11.73 -5.43 -11.94
CA ASP A 617 -10.85 -5.80 -10.84
C ASP A 617 -9.93 -6.96 -11.21
N VAL A 618 -8.79 -7.04 -10.53
CA VAL A 618 -7.74 -8.02 -10.81
C VAL A 618 -8.17 -9.46 -10.49
N ILE A 619 -9.08 -9.65 -9.53
CA ILE A 619 -9.54 -10.99 -9.13
C ILE A 619 -10.41 -11.57 -10.24
N ALA A 620 -11.44 -10.83 -10.69
CA ALA A 620 -12.33 -11.28 -11.75
C ALA A 620 -11.55 -11.65 -13.02
N ASN A 621 -10.67 -10.75 -13.45
CA ASN A 621 -9.93 -10.95 -14.70
C ASN A 621 -8.80 -11.99 -14.56
N GLY A 622 -8.13 -12.05 -13.38
CA GLY A 622 -7.13 -13.07 -13.10
C GLY A 622 -7.71 -14.49 -13.05
N TYR A 623 -8.82 -14.69 -12.34
CA TYR A 623 -9.49 -15.98 -12.30
C TYR A 623 -10.17 -16.35 -13.62
N ALA A 624 -10.59 -15.37 -14.44
CA ALA A 624 -11.04 -15.63 -15.79
C ALA A 624 -9.92 -16.17 -16.71
N LEU A 625 -8.68 -15.73 -16.49
CA LEU A 625 -7.51 -16.30 -17.19
C LEU A 625 -7.18 -17.71 -16.73
N LEU A 626 -7.37 -18.02 -15.42
CA LEU A 626 -7.07 -19.32 -14.83
C LEU A 626 -8.15 -20.39 -15.08
N SER A 627 -9.32 -19.99 -15.56
CA SER A 627 -10.48 -20.87 -15.75
C SER A 627 -10.92 -20.91 -17.20
N ASP A 628 -11.83 -21.82 -17.52
CA ASP A 628 -12.48 -21.90 -18.82
C ASP A 628 -13.72 -21.00 -18.94
N VAL A 629 -13.92 -20.07 -18.02
CA VAL A 629 -15.02 -19.08 -18.08
C VAL A 629 -14.83 -18.14 -19.26
N ALA A 630 -13.62 -17.61 -19.44
CA ALA A 630 -13.26 -16.81 -20.61
C ALA A 630 -12.87 -17.70 -21.80
N SER A 631 -13.30 -17.34 -23.01
CA SER A 631 -12.78 -17.92 -24.24
C SER A 631 -11.32 -17.50 -24.47
N GLU A 632 -10.57 -18.25 -25.26
CA GLU A 632 -9.18 -17.93 -25.61
C GLU A 632 -9.04 -16.49 -26.18
N SER A 633 -10.00 -16.05 -26.99
CA SER A 633 -10.01 -14.69 -27.51
C SER A 633 -10.20 -13.64 -26.40
N GLN A 634 -11.04 -13.91 -25.41
CA GLN A 634 -11.25 -13.02 -24.26
C GLN A 634 -10.02 -13.02 -23.35
N LYS A 635 -9.40 -14.17 -23.11
CA LYS A 635 -8.14 -14.26 -22.34
C LYS A 635 -7.05 -13.41 -22.97
N GLN A 636 -6.84 -13.52 -24.29
CA GLN A 636 -5.89 -12.67 -25.00
C GLN A 636 -6.23 -11.17 -24.86
N GLN A 637 -7.50 -10.81 -25.01
CA GLN A 637 -7.95 -9.42 -24.87
C GLN A 637 -7.73 -8.88 -23.45
N ILE A 638 -7.98 -9.70 -22.41
CA ILE A 638 -7.67 -9.32 -21.03
C ILE A 638 -6.18 -9.02 -20.86
N MET A 639 -5.31 -9.93 -21.33
CA MET A 639 -3.85 -9.74 -21.23
C MET A 639 -3.34 -8.49 -21.97
N GLU A 640 -3.95 -8.15 -23.10
CA GLU A 640 -3.57 -6.97 -23.89
C GLU A 640 -4.05 -5.65 -23.29
N ASN A 641 -5.17 -5.66 -22.56
CA ASN A 641 -5.86 -4.44 -22.14
C ASN A 641 -5.89 -4.20 -20.64
N TYR A 642 -5.54 -5.18 -19.78
CA TYR A 642 -5.61 -4.98 -18.33
C TYR A 642 -4.63 -3.89 -17.88
N PRO A 643 -5.06 -2.91 -17.05
CA PRO A 643 -4.22 -1.79 -16.63
C PRO A 643 -3.07 -2.26 -15.74
N LEU A 644 -1.85 -1.97 -16.17
CA LEU A 644 -0.64 -2.28 -15.43
C LEU A 644 0.03 -0.99 -14.97
N VAL A 645 0.47 -0.97 -13.74
CA VAL A 645 1.40 0.01 -13.18
C VAL A 645 2.76 -0.63 -12.99
N ILE A 646 3.79 0.15 -12.71
CA ILE A 646 5.16 -0.38 -12.55
C ILE A 646 5.29 -1.48 -11.49
N TYR A 647 4.35 -1.56 -10.56
CA TYR A 647 4.34 -2.55 -9.49
C TYR A 647 3.49 -3.79 -9.78
N GLY A 648 2.75 -3.79 -10.90
CA GLY A 648 1.88 -4.89 -11.30
C GLY A 648 0.50 -4.46 -11.78
N ALA A 649 -0.47 -5.34 -11.68
CA ALA A 649 -1.85 -5.09 -12.09
C ALA A 649 -2.60 -4.24 -11.05
N ASP A 650 -3.30 -3.20 -11.52
CA ASP A 650 -4.20 -2.42 -10.65
C ASP A 650 -5.29 -3.31 -10.06
N THR A 651 -5.49 -3.23 -8.74
CA THR A 651 -6.53 -4.03 -8.08
C THR A 651 -7.92 -3.70 -8.57
N VAL A 652 -8.22 -2.41 -8.73
CA VAL A 652 -9.49 -1.91 -9.29
C VAL A 652 -9.21 -0.78 -10.27
N TRP A 653 -9.78 -0.84 -11.46
CA TRP A 653 -9.63 0.22 -12.47
C TRP A 653 -10.96 0.50 -13.22
N PRO A 654 -11.30 1.77 -13.59
CA PRO A 654 -10.67 2.99 -13.08
C PRO A 654 -10.88 3.16 -11.58
N GLN A 655 -9.90 3.76 -10.94
CA GLN A 655 -9.94 3.96 -9.49
C GLN A 655 -11.07 4.90 -9.08
N LYS A 656 -11.65 4.70 -7.90
CA LYS A 656 -12.69 5.58 -7.38
C LYS A 656 -12.11 6.95 -7.05
N ASN A 657 -12.85 7.99 -7.43
CA ASN A 657 -12.54 9.40 -7.18
C ASN A 657 -13.20 9.91 -5.88
N GLY A 658 -12.77 11.10 -5.42
CA GLY A 658 -13.40 11.84 -4.33
C GLY A 658 -12.64 11.78 -3.01
N ARG A 659 -13.18 12.41 -1.96
CA ARG A 659 -12.56 12.51 -0.62
C ARG A 659 -12.31 11.16 0.04
N GLN A 660 -13.14 10.19 -0.23
CA GLN A 660 -12.98 8.81 0.24
C GLN A 660 -11.95 7.99 -0.54
N ALA A 661 -11.45 8.51 -1.62
CA ALA A 661 -10.30 7.98 -2.33
C ALA A 661 -9.02 7.92 -1.47
N SER A 662 -9.07 8.48 -0.25
CA SER A 662 -8.02 8.31 0.77
C SER A 662 -7.79 6.86 1.17
N ALA A 663 -8.76 5.99 1.03
CA ALA A 663 -8.51 4.58 1.21
C ALA A 663 -7.74 4.05 -0.01
N ILE A 664 -6.46 3.97 0.16
CA ILE A 664 -5.52 3.41 -0.81
C ILE A 664 -5.81 1.93 -1.03
N TYR A 665 -6.15 1.22 0.02
CA TYR A 665 -6.40 -0.21 0.10
C TYR A 665 -6.71 -0.84 -1.27
N HIS A 666 -7.86 -1.50 -1.49
CA HIS A 666 -8.17 -2.14 -2.76
C HIS A 666 -8.42 -1.18 -3.93
N ASN A 667 -8.64 0.11 -3.68
CA ASN A 667 -8.86 1.08 -4.75
C ASN A 667 -7.58 1.49 -5.51
N ARG A 668 -6.41 1.40 -4.87
CA ARG A 668 -5.14 1.92 -5.42
C ARG A 668 -3.94 1.04 -5.13
N GLY A 669 -4.16 -0.10 -4.51
CA GLY A 669 -3.11 -1.04 -4.21
C GLY A 669 -2.83 -1.97 -5.38
N VAL A 670 -1.61 -2.47 -5.44
CA VAL A 670 -1.26 -3.71 -6.12
C VAL A 670 -1.17 -4.77 -5.03
N TRP A 671 -1.89 -5.88 -5.20
CA TRP A 671 -1.96 -6.94 -4.21
C TRP A 671 -1.33 -8.21 -4.75
N PRO A 672 -0.11 -8.58 -4.31
CA PRO A 672 0.63 -9.70 -4.88
C PRO A 672 -0.15 -11.01 -4.92
N GLY A 673 -0.93 -11.31 -3.87
CA GLY A 673 -1.73 -12.54 -3.83
C GLY A 673 -2.77 -12.64 -4.95
N TRP A 674 -3.45 -11.54 -5.28
CA TRP A 674 -4.45 -11.52 -6.36
C TRP A 674 -3.83 -11.34 -7.74
N GLU A 675 -2.74 -10.58 -7.80
CA GLU A 675 -1.97 -10.44 -9.03
C GLU A 675 -1.37 -11.77 -9.48
N THR A 676 -1.07 -12.68 -8.55
CA THR A 676 -0.55 -13.99 -8.86
C THR A 676 -1.51 -14.78 -9.77
N ALA A 677 -2.83 -14.68 -9.58
CA ALA A 677 -3.81 -15.28 -10.49
C ALA A 677 -3.66 -14.74 -11.91
N MET A 678 -3.51 -13.40 -12.05
CA MET A 678 -3.28 -12.76 -13.35
C MET A 678 -1.98 -13.22 -13.99
N MET A 679 -0.89 -13.30 -13.22
CA MET A 679 0.43 -13.71 -13.72
C MET A 679 0.45 -15.16 -14.18
N ILE A 680 -0.13 -16.08 -13.41
CA ILE A 680 -0.19 -17.51 -13.76
C ILE A 680 -1.06 -17.68 -14.99
N GLY A 681 -2.26 -17.09 -14.99
CA GLY A 681 -3.17 -17.18 -16.13
C GLY A 681 -2.56 -16.60 -17.41
N ALA A 682 -1.85 -15.46 -17.31
CA ALA A 682 -1.15 -14.90 -18.47
C ALA A 682 0.02 -15.75 -18.96
N LYS A 683 0.67 -16.53 -18.08
CA LYS A 683 1.72 -17.48 -18.49
C LYS A 683 1.14 -18.70 -19.19
N GLU A 684 -0.02 -19.19 -18.77
CA GLU A 684 -0.64 -20.40 -19.31
C GLU A 684 -1.31 -20.17 -20.66
N ASN A 685 -1.71 -18.95 -20.97
CA ASN A 685 -2.36 -18.53 -22.21
C ASN A 685 -1.45 -17.66 -23.10
#